data_eab58ded9161d42acf119b511c258f14
#
_entry.id   eab58ded9161d42acf119b511c258f14
#
_cell.length_a   1.000
_cell.length_b   1.000
_cell.length_c   1.000
_cell.angle_alpha   90.00
_cell.angle_beta   90.00
_cell.angle_gamma   90.00
#
_symmetry.space_group_name_H-M   'P 1'
#
loop_
_entity.id
_entity.type
_entity.pdbx_description
1 polymer ?
#
loop_
_entity_poly.entity_id
_entity_poly.type
_entity_poly.pdbx_seq_one_letter_code
_entity_poly.pdbx_strand_id
1 'polypeptide(L)'
;MNELEGLALKDDTVEPYLRFFLDFLRADFGAFVLIESPDQLVGDLEDAEGAESLKDARRHVRPLVRRDVESDRWEFDGNVAYQDVLFSATFAVMADGLVEMIDDEPTADLEGIAVPEMPRLELVVTRPSDREINEALVGVLLDEALQKLDGRDQDGNALFRHFNDGTQSTGPIEQFRRLIEDSNPIVILESDVPFVEDFVAGHAVPKLVSSGRVTRGQALLEQNDDLRCQLPMLEMTRLYLLSFHTYRSLFDVDRVAHELSLSDATVFIGCERVEQVPEPLRRIADLVIKFPVLDRSRFARVFERVFNEPPAGDWDESGPDWARYLVAADFHIPRQLDLPPEEAVRLLRDRVQQRLQEVSADDGPSLSELHGLGEARRIAEDLILDIKAAQAGSIPWSAVDKGMLLIGAPGTGKTTLARAIAKECGIKIVIASAARWQSAGSLDAHLRAMRTDFAEARRYAPAILFLDEIDSIGNRETFQGPNAQYLTEVVNAMLEEIQGIVLSESVILVAATNYLDKVDPALRRAGRLDQVVPIPLPSIDGLQRIFEYHLAQVREEAEVADDVDTRVLAVLAFGLTGADVEFFVRGAARRARHENRPIGQADLLAEVTRLPRRPDSIPQLGAQELHRVAVHEAGHALARLMSASRGDDLAFISIIPRADGTLGFVASAPSESQVATRRTMLEQLETALAGRAAESVVFGADDVSTGAGGSSQHSDLAAATRTATYYVCQSGLGDTSSLLWTTEPSPEQIARVSELLDKAYSSILARLELKRDLVLSIAELLEQRQELSGDELRRLVRAGGGEPPQ
;
A
#
# COMPACT_ATOMS: atom_id res chain seq x y z
N MET A 1 -0.85 2.83 19.70
CA MET A 1 -0.32 3.71 20.75
C MET A 1 1.17 3.48 21.04
N ASN A 2 1.79 2.42 20.53
CA ASN A 2 3.20 2.08 20.79
C ASN A 2 4.23 2.76 19.87
N GLU A 3 3.83 3.69 19.00
CA GLU A 3 4.72 4.40 18.06
C GLU A 3 4.89 5.90 18.39
N LEU A 4 4.64 6.29 19.65
CA LEU A 4 5.00 7.62 20.10
C LEU A 4 6.51 7.63 20.41
N GLU A 5 7.31 8.00 19.43
CA GLU A 5 8.74 8.31 19.64
C GLU A 5 8.89 9.27 20.83
N GLY A 6 9.54 8.79 21.88
CA GLY A 6 9.93 9.59 23.04
C GLY A 6 9.20 9.32 24.36
N LEU A 7 8.34 8.29 24.45
CA LEU A 7 7.80 7.91 25.74
C LEU A 7 8.89 7.20 26.56
N ALA A 8 9.37 7.83 27.63
CA ALA A 8 10.28 7.23 28.59
C ALA A 8 9.58 7.18 29.96
N LEU A 9 9.02 6.03 30.29
CA LEU A 9 8.39 5.81 31.60
C LEU A 9 9.44 5.79 32.71
N LYS A 10 9.01 6.25 33.90
CA LYS A 10 9.80 6.27 35.13
C LYS A 10 9.03 5.59 36.24
N ASP A 11 9.71 5.30 37.34
CA ASP A 11 9.16 4.63 38.51
C ASP A 11 7.89 5.27 39.09
N ASP A 12 7.74 6.57 38.95
CA ASP A 12 6.60 7.34 39.44
C ASP A 12 5.46 7.48 38.42
N THR A 13 5.72 7.18 37.17
CA THR A 13 4.75 7.34 36.08
C THR A 13 4.25 6.01 35.49
N VAL A 14 4.92 4.91 35.76
CA VAL A 14 4.61 3.59 35.18
C VAL A 14 3.27 3.02 35.64
N GLU A 15 2.95 3.12 36.94
CA GLU A 15 1.67 2.60 37.47
C GLU A 15 0.46 3.41 36.97
N PRO A 16 0.46 4.76 37.02
CA PRO A 16 -0.57 5.54 36.37
C PRO A 16 -0.71 5.26 34.86
N TYR A 17 0.39 4.99 34.17
CA TYR A 17 0.38 4.63 32.77
C TYR A 17 -0.28 3.26 32.52
N LEU A 18 0.04 2.23 33.32
CA LEU A 18 -0.59 0.91 33.22
C LEU A 18 -2.11 0.99 33.48
N ARG A 19 -2.55 1.73 34.50
CA ARG A 19 -3.98 1.97 34.78
C ARG A 19 -4.67 2.62 33.58
N PHE A 20 -4.07 3.68 33.04
CA PHE A 20 -4.56 4.34 31.84
C PHE A 20 -4.62 3.37 30.64
N PHE A 21 -3.58 2.55 30.45
CA PHE A 21 -3.53 1.58 29.35
C PHE A 21 -4.64 0.53 29.46
N LEU A 22 -4.84 -0.03 30.65
CA LEU A 22 -5.88 -1.05 30.88
C LEU A 22 -7.29 -0.48 30.70
N ASP A 23 -7.51 0.79 31.02
CA ASP A 23 -8.79 1.47 30.78
C ASP A 23 -9.13 1.60 29.28
N PHE A 24 -8.15 1.47 28.38
CA PHE A 24 -8.34 1.53 26.91
C PHE A 24 -8.23 0.18 26.21
N LEU A 25 -7.81 -0.86 26.91
CA LEU A 25 -7.63 -2.17 26.30
C LEU A 25 -8.99 -2.81 26.00
N ARG A 26 -9.22 -3.13 24.72
CA ARG A 26 -10.40 -3.86 24.27
C ARG A 26 -9.96 -5.05 23.44
N ALA A 27 -10.49 -6.23 23.74
CA ALA A 27 -10.39 -7.41 22.88
C ALA A 27 -11.67 -7.58 22.05
N ASP A 28 -11.67 -8.57 21.16
CA ASP A 28 -12.75 -8.82 20.19
C ASP A 28 -14.15 -8.97 20.77
N PHE A 29 -14.25 -9.33 22.07
CA PHE A 29 -15.52 -9.62 22.75
C PHE A 29 -15.79 -8.75 23.98
N GLY A 30 -15.08 -7.66 24.20
CA GLY A 30 -15.34 -6.76 25.33
C GLY A 30 -14.14 -5.98 25.84
N ALA A 31 -14.35 -5.20 26.89
CA ALA A 31 -13.30 -4.44 27.55
C ALA A 31 -12.67 -5.27 28.69
N PHE A 32 -11.36 -5.05 28.90
CA PHE A 32 -10.71 -5.48 30.13
C PHE A 32 -10.96 -4.44 31.21
N VAL A 33 -11.51 -4.84 32.34
CA VAL A 33 -11.80 -3.93 33.47
C VAL A 33 -10.91 -4.28 34.62
N LEU A 34 -10.06 -3.37 35.07
CA LEU A 34 -9.21 -3.52 36.24
C LEU A 34 -10.08 -3.49 37.53
N ILE A 35 -10.05 -4.55 38.29
CA ILE A 35 -10.80 -4.71 39.55
C ILE A 35 -9.83 -4.67 40.72
N GLU A 36 -9.85 -3.59 41.46
CA GLU A 36 -8.91 -3.35 42.57
C GLU A 36 -9.56 -3.42 43.96
N SER A 37 -10.88 -3.33 44.03
CA SER A 37 -11.65 -3.39 45.26
C SER A 37 -12.83 -4.37 45.14
N PRO A 38 -13.09 -5.19 46.15
CA PRO A 38 -14.27 -6.05 46.17
C PRO A 38 -15.59 -5.33 45.96
N ASP A 39 -15.67 -4.04 46.30
CA ASP A 39 -16.88 -3.24 46.19
C ASP A 39 -17.20 -2.83 44.75
N GLN A 40 -16.27 -3.01 43.85
CA GLN A 40 -16.50 -2.79 42.41
C GLN A 40 -17.35 -3.89 41.77
N LEU A 41 -17.44 -5.06 42.36
CA LEU A 41 -18.31 -6.14 41.91
C LEU A 41 -19.68 -5.98 42.57
N VAL A 42 -20.74 -5.81 41.77
CA VAL A 42 -22.11 -5.60 42.24
C VAL A 42 -22.99 -6.73 41.68
N GLY A 43 -23.72 -7.43 42.55
CA GLY A 43 -24.62 -8.51 42.16
C GLY A 43 -25.92 -8.45 42.95
N ASP A 44 -26.93 -9.20 42.49
CA ASP A 44 -28.21 -9.31 43.16
C ASP A 44 -28.05 -10.13 44.46
N LEU A 45 -28.38 -9.52 45.59
CA LEU A 45 -28.29 -10.14 46.92
C LEU A 45 -29.59 -10.86 47.31
N GLU A 46 -30.64 -10.78 46.50
CA GLU A 46 -31.92 -11.42 46.81
C GLU A 46 -31.94 -12.89 46.37
N ASP A 47 -31.06 -13.30 45.48
CA ASP A 47 -30.85 -14.70 45.09
C ASP A 47 -29.68 -15.33 45.91
N ALA A 48 -29.96 -16.49 46.54
CA ALA A 48 -28.96 -17.14 47.37
C ALA A 48 -27.75 -17.65 46.61
N GLU A 49 -27.91 -18.07 45.35
CA GLU A 49 -26.85 -18.57 44.49
C GLU A 49 -25.99 -17.41 43.96
N GLY A 50 -26.59 -16.31 43.51
CA GLY A 50 -25.90 -15.09 43.12
C GLY A 50 -25.16 -14.41 44.29
N ALA A 51 -25.69 -14.44 45.49
CA ALA A 51 -25.02 -13.89 46.64
C ALA A 51 -23.77 -14.70 47.05
N GLU A 52 -23.76 -16.01 46.85
CA GLU A 52 -22.60 -16.88 47.13
C GLU A 52 -21.50 -16.70 46.06
N SER A 53 -21.88 -16.61 44.78
CA SER A 53 -20.97 -16.31 43.65
C SER A 53 -20.32 -14.93 43.80
N LEU A 54 -21.06 -13.91 44.15
CA LEU A 54 -20.54 -12.57 44.42
C LEU A 54 -19.56 -12.56 45.60
N LYS A 55 -19.85 -13.29 46.64
CA LYS A 55 -18.99 -13.40 47.82
C LYS A 55 -17.69 -14.14 47.49
N ASP A 56 -17.76 -15.14 46.65
CA ASP A 56 -16.58 -15.88 46.20
C ASP A 56 -15.71 -15.03 45.26
N ALA A 57 -16.28 -14.39 44.25
CA ALA A 57 -15.58 -13.47 43.38
C ALA A 57 -14.88 -12.34 44.16
N ARG A 58 -15.57 -11.71 45.11
CA ARG A 58 -15.01 -10.65 45.96
C ARG A 58 -13.82 -11.09 46.81
N ARG A 59 -13.70 -12.38 47.17
CA ARG A 59 -12.54 -12.91 47.89
C ARG A 59 -11.26 -12.96 47.11
N HIS A 60 -11.36 -13.03 45.79
CA HIS A 60 -10.23 -13.13 44.88
C HIS A 60 -9.69 -11.77 44.44
N VAL A 61 -10.44 -10.69 44.64
CA VAL A 61 -10.01 -9.35 44.30
C VAL A 61 -8.82 -8.90 45.14
N ARG A 62 -7.77 -8.46 44.48
CA ARG A 62 -6.57 -7.88 45.09
C ARG A 62 -6.30 -6.53 44.41
N PRO A 63 -5.77 -5.54 45.15
CA PRO A 63 -5.32 -4.28 44.53
C PRO A 63 -4.16 -4.55 43.58
N LEU A 64 -3.95 -3.64 42.61
CA LEU A 64 -2.80 -3.68 41.76
C LEU A 64 -1.52 -3.51 42.57
N VAL A 65 -0.59 -4.47 42.48
CA VAL A 65 0.64 -4.49 43.29
C VAL A 65 1.84 -4.59 42.36
N ARG A 66 2.78 -3.67 42.50
CA ARG A 66 4.06 -3.72 41.81
C ARG A 66 4.95 -4.81 42.40
N ARG A 67 5.55 -5.63 41.53
CA ARG A 67 6.65 -6.55 41.88
C ARG A 67 7.99 -5.88 41.62
N ASP A 68 8.95 -6.04 42.53
CA ASP A 68 10.34 -5.62 42.30
C ASP A 68 11.02 -6.65 41.42
N VAL A 69 11.41 -6.22 40.18
CA VAL A 69 12.12 -7.05 39.21
C VAL A 69 13.47 -6.38 38.86
N GLU A 70 14.54 -7.17 38.80
CA GLU A 70 15.86 -6.73 38.40
C GLU A 70 15.94 -6.64 36.86
N SER A 71 15.52 -5.57 36.23
CA SER A 71 15.75 -5.26 34.79
C SER A 71 14.96 -4.03 34.33
N ASP A 72 15.11 -3.60 33.11
CA ASP A 72 14.47 -2.44 32.48
C ASP A 72 12.94 -2.60 32.25
N ARG A 73 12.26 -3.36 33.09
CA ARG A 73 10.80 -3.56 33.05
C ARG A 73 10.20 -3.53 34.46
N TRP A 74 8.94 -3.15 34.52
CA TRP A 74 8.12 -3.19 35.75
C TRP A 74 7.07 -4.27 35.64
N GLU A 75 6.88 -5.07 36.70
CA GLU A 75 5.82 -6.07 36.74
C GLU A 75 4.76 -5.69 37.79
N PHE A 76 3.50 -5.92 37.42
CA PHE A 76 2.35 -5.62 38.29
C PHE A 76 1.41 -6.81 38.33
N ASP A 77 0.99 -7.23 39.52
CA ASP A 77 -0.07 -8.20 39.72
C ASP A 77 -1.38 -7.47 40.01
N GLY A 78 -2.45 -7.91 39.36
CA GLY A 78 -3.77 -7.36 39.55
C GLY A 78 -4.88 -8.30 39.13
N ASN A 79 -6.12 -7.85 39.28
CA ASN A 79 -7.27 -8.59 38.79
C ASN A 79 -7.95 -7.85 37.66
N VAL A 80 -8.31 -8.58 36.62
CA VAL A 80 -8.98 -8.05 35.44
C VAL A 80 -10.23 -8.85 35.16
N ALA A 81 -11.36 -8.18 35.02
CA ALA A 81 -12.57 -8.78 34.51
C ALA A 81 -12.59 -8.67 32.98
N TYR A 82 -12.85 -9.81 32.33
CA TYR A 82 -13.03 -9.87 30.89
C TYR A 82 -14.16 -10.84 30.56
N GLN A 83 -15.18 -10.37 29.86
CA GLN A 83 -16.45 -11.08 29.73
C GLN A 83 -17.01 -11.39 31.13
N ASP A 84 -17.47 -12.62 31.36
CA ASP A 84 -18.06 -13.06 32.63
C ASP A 84 -17.04 -13.79 33.52
N VAL A 85 -15.74 -13.48 33.41
CA VAL A 85 -14.67 -14.12 34.16
C VAL A 85 -13.74 -13.10 34.81
N LEU A 86 -13.41 -13.31 36.08
CA LEU A 86 -12.37 -12.58 36.80
C LEU A 86 -11.04 -13.34 36.65
N PHE A 87 -10.01 -12.65 36.15
CA PHE A 87 -8.66 -13.20 36.04
C PHE A 87 -7.73 -12.57 37.08
N SER A 88 -6.83 -13.37 37.64
CA SER A 88 -5.60 -12.86 38.23
C SER A 88 -4.55 -12.75 37.18
N ALA A 89 -4.04 -11.55 36.91
CA ALA A 89 -3.13 -11.30 35.81
C ALA A 89 -1.86 -10.58 36.26
N THR A 90 -0.75 -10.90 35.60
CA THR A 90 0.54 -10.22 35.76
C THR A 90 0.87 -9.44 34.48
N PHE A 91 1.13 -8.15 34.61
CA PHE A 91 1.46 -7.25 33.53
C PHE A 91 2.92 -6.86 33.58
N ALA A 92 3.61 -6.91 32.45
CA ALA A 92 4.93 -6.33 32.28
C ALA A 92 4.81 -5.01 31.50
N VAL A 93 5.43 -3.95 32.02
CA VAL A 93 5.50 -2.64 31.37
C VAL A 93 6.95 -2.33 31.07
N MET A 94 7.27 -2.04 29.83
CA MET A 94 8.61 -1.69 29.36
C MET A 94 8.82 -0.18 29.42
N ALA A 95 10.06 0.26 29.45
CA ALA A 95 10.41 1.68 29.52
C ALA A 95 9.91 2.51 28.33
N ASP A 96 9.71 1.89 27.17
CA ASP A 96 9.15 2.45 25.93
C ASP A 96 7.62 2.49 25.90
N GLY A 97 6.96 2.02 26.98
CA GLY A 97 5.51 1.98 27.10
C GLY A 97 4.84 0.74 26.52
N LEU A 98 5.59 -0.28 26.10
CA LEU A 98 5.01 -1.57 25.73
C LEU A 98 4.44 -2.23 27.00
N VAL A 99 3.19 -2.67 26.95
CA VAL A 99 2.52 -3.42 28.01
C VAL A 99 2.19 -4.82 27.52
N GLU A 100 2.63 -5.83 28.26
CA GLU A 100 2.37 -7.24 27.97
C GLU A 100 1.69 -7.88 29.17
N MET A 101 0.65 -8.69 28.97
CA MET A 101 0.11 -9.59 29.98
C MET A 101 0.90 -10.90 29.88
N ILE A 102 1.75 -11.15 30.88
CA ILE A 102 2.71 -12.26 30.87
C ILE A 102 2.17 -13.52 31.50
N ASP A 103 1.15 -13.39 32.35
CA ASP A 103 0.48 -14.51 33.01
C ASP A 103 -0.96 -14.12 33.34
N ASP A 104 -1.90 -15.06 33.17
CA ASP A 104 -3.30 -14.88 33.56
C ASP A 104 -3.93 -16.21 33.94
N GLU A 105 -4.63 -16.22 35.08
CA GLU A 105 -5.37 -17.37 35.56
C GLU A 105 -6.82 -16.98 35.91
N PRO A 106 -7.84 -17.69 35.40
CA PRO A 106 -9.23 -17.44 35.77
C PRO A 106 -9.43 -17.80 37.26
N THR A 107 -9.99 -16.85 38.03
CA THR A 107 -10.14 -17.02 39.47
C THR A 107 -11.58 -17.09 39.94
N ALA A 108 -12.53 -16.50 39.24
CA ALA A 108 -13.94 -16.58 39.55
C ALA A 108 -14.82 -16.36 38.32
N ASP A 109 -16.01 -16.97 38.33
CA ASP A 109 -17.07 -16.71 37.38
C ASP A 109 -17.87 -15.48 37.81
N LEU A 110 -18.13 -14.58 36.86
CA LEU A 110 -18.88 -13.34 37.08
C LEU A 110 -20.28 -13.36 36.46
N GLU A 111 -20.78 -14.53 36.03
CA GLU A 111 -22.13 -14.64 35.46
C GLU A 111 -23.17 -14.06 36.45
N GLY A 112 -23.92 -13.05 36.01
CA GLY A 112 -24.89 -12.31 36.84
C GLY A 112 -24.30 -11.30 37.82
N ILE A 113 -22.98 -11.07 37.80
CA ILE A 113 -22.30 -10.05 38.59
C ILE A 113 -22.00 -8.85 37.70
N ALA A 114 -22.52 -7.68 38.04
CA ALA A 114 -22.19 -6.47 37.32
C ALA A 114 -20.78 -6.00 37.70
N VAL A 115 -19.94 -5.94 36.72
CA VAL A 115 -18.65 -5.23 36.75
C VAL A 115 -18.93 -3.75 36.55
N PRO A 116 -18.20 -2.81 37.16
CA PRO A 116 -18.36 -1.39 36.85
C PRO A 116 -18.29 -1.22 35.36
N GLU A 117 -19.36 -0.70 34.75
CA GLU A 117 -19.19 -0.16 33.42
C GLU A 117 -18.03 0.85 33.53
N MET A 118 -16.97 0.63 32.74
CA MET A 118 -16.00 1.70 32.57
C MET A 118 -16.80 2.96 32.29
N PRO A 119 -16.51 4.07 32.99
CA PRO A 119 -17.09 5.33 32.57
C PRO A 119 -16.81 5.38 31.06
N ARG A 120 -17.88 5.29 30.27
CA ARG A 120 -17.76 5.52 28.83
C ARG A 120 -17.05 6.85 28.75
N LEU A 121 -15.75 6.81 28.58
CA LEU A 121 -15.07 7.91 27.98
C LEU A 121 -15.72 7.98 26.60
N GLU A 122 -16.86 8.68 26.53
CA GLU A 122 -17.14 9.49 25.38
C GLU A 122 -15.86 10.33 25.22
N LEU A 123 -14.93 9.80 24.47
CA LEU A 123 -13.84 10.55 23.87
C LEU A 123 -14.41 11.41 22.73
N VAL A 124 -15.53 12.02 23.01
CA VAL A 124 -15.82 13.37 22.66
C VAL A 124 -15.47 14.15 23.94
N VAL A 125 -14.21 14.22 24.30
CA VAL A 125 -13.68 15.37 24.99
C VAL A 125 -13.69 16.48 23.93
N THR A 126 -14.87 16.93 23.56
CA THR A 126 -15.03 18.29 23.09
C THR A 126 -14.68 19.14 24.30
N ARG A 127 -13.41 19.50 24.40
CA ARG A 127 -13.04 20.61 25.27
C ARG A 127 -14.05 21.72 24.94
N PRO A 128 -14.56 22.50 25.91
CA PRO A 128 -15.55 23.55 25.64
C PRO A 128 -15.17 24.43 24.43
N SER A 129 -13.86 24.65 24.22
CA SER A 129 -13.30 25.34 23.06
C SER A 129 -13.52 24.61 21.71
N ASP A 130 -13.47 23.28 21.68
CA ASP A 130 -13.67 22.51 20.43
C ASP A 130 -15.14 22.58 20.00
N ARG A 131 -16.06 22.54 20.96
CA ARG A 131 -17.48 22.70 20.68
C ARG A 131 -17.79 24.06 20.07
N GLU A 132 -17.25 25.14 20.63
CA GLU A 132 -17.47 26.52 20.11
C GLU A 132 -16.88 26.70 18.71
N ILE A 133 -15.70 26.10 18.43
CA ILE A 133 -15.07 26.13 17.11
C ILE A 133 -15.93 25.39 16.08
N ASN A 134 -16.40 24.18 16.42
CA ASN A 134 -17.27 23.41 15.55
C ASN A 134 -18.62 24.12 15.32
N GLU A 135 -19.22 24.71 16.37
CA GLU A 135 -20.44 25.48 16.24
C GLU A 135 -20.25 26.71 15.34
N ALA A 136 -19.09 27.37 15.40
CA ALA A 136 -18.77 28.48 14.50
C ALA A 136 -18.61 28.03 13.06
N LEU A 137 -17.87 26.93 12.84
CA LEU A 137 -17.65 26.34 11.53
C LEU A 137 -18.98 25.88 10.88
N VAL A 138 -19.73 25.03 11.59
CA VAL A 138 -21.01 24.51 11.09
C VAL A 138 -22.02 25.64 10.87
N GLY A 139 -22.07 26.64 11.77
CA GLY A 139 -22.99 27.77 11.61
C GLY A 139 -22.74 28.60 10.36
N VAL A 140 -21.47 28.84 9.98
CA VAL A 140 -21.15 29.56 8.72
C VAL A 140 -21.48 28.74 7.50
N LEU A 141 -21.12 27.44 7.52
CA LEU A 141 -21.36 26.55 6.39
C LEU A 141 -22.86 26.26 6.19
N LEU A 142 -23.61 26.07 7.27
CA LEU A 142 -25.07 25.89 7.24
C LEU A 142 -25.79 27.13 6.68
N ASP A 143 -25.40 28.32 7.12
CA ASP A 143 -25.98 29.57 6.64
C ASP A 143 -25.84 29.70 5.12
N GLU A 144 -24.69 29.37 4.57
CA GLU A 144 -24.46 29.40 3.13
C GLU A 144 -25.16 28.24 2.40
N ALA A 145 -25.19 27.04 2.99
CA ALA A 145 -25.91 25.91 2.42
C ALA A 145 -27.41 26.21 2.28
N LEU A 146 -28.02 26.80 3.30
CA LEU A 146 -29.42 27.19 3.29
C LEU A 146 -29.71 28.34 2.29
N GLN A 147 -28.77 29.26 2.08
CA GLN A 147 -28.91 30.30 1.05
C GLN A 147 -28.92 29.75 -0.38
N LYS A 148 -28.25 28.65 -0.62
CA LYS A 148 -28.20 27.96 -1.92
C LYS A 148 -29.39 27.09 -2.20
N LEU A 149 -30.19 26.73 -1.19
CA LEU A 149 -31.44 26.05 -1.37
C LEU A 149 -32.44 27.04 -2.02
N ASP A 150 -32.83 26.77 -3.26
CA ASP A 150 -33.85 27.57 -4.01
C ASP A 150 -35.24 27.52 -3.36
N GLY A 151 -35.33 27.10 -2.11
CA GLY A 151 -36.56 26.97 -1.36
C GLY A 151 -37.53 25.96 -2.00
N ARG A 152 -37.02 24.92 -2.65
CA ARG A 152 -37.83 23.89 -3.31
C ARG A 152 -37.48 22.51 -2.75
N ASP A 153 -38.54 21.69 -2.55
CA ASP A 153 -38.39 20.28 -2.23
C ASP A 153 -37.93 19.46 -3.46
N GLN A 154 -37.74 18.15 -3.29
CA GLN A 154 -37.38 17.23 -4.38
C GLN A 154 -38.41 17.19 -5.52
N ASP A 155 -39.66 17.54 -5.24
CA ASP A 155 -40.77 17.59 -6.21
C ASP A 155 -40.96 18.98 -6.85
N GLY A 156 -40.05 19.94 -6.54
CA GLY A 156 -40.08 21.30 -7.09
C GLY A 156 -41.02 22.26 -6.37
N ASN A 157 -41.56 21.87 -5.20
CA ASN A 157 -42.39 22.72 -4.38
C ASN A 157 -41.54 23.65 -3.53
N ALA A 158 -41.97 24.87 -3.27
CA ALA A 158 -41.19 25.80 -2.46
C ALA A 158 -41.25 25.41 -0.99
N LEU A 159 -40.12 24.90 -0.45
CA LEU A 159 -39.96 24.53 0.96
C LEU A 159 -40.29 25.68 1.94
N PHE A 160 -40.07 26.92 1.48
CA PHE A 160 -40.28 28.12 2.31
C PHE A 160 -41.48 28.96 1.90
N ARG A 161 -42.44 28.43 1.14
CA ARG A 161 -43.62 29.20 0.65
C ARG A 161 -44.48 29.77 1.77
N HIS A 162 -44.52 29.16 2.95
CA HIS A 162 -45.35 29.61 4.06
C HIS A 162 -44.79 30.73 4.91
N PHE A 163 -43.53 31.15 4.70
CA PHE A 163 -42.84 32.13 5.51
C PHE A 163 -42.77 33.53 4.90
N ASN A 164 -43.38 33.74 3.76
CA ASN A 164 -43.41 35.03 3.07
C ASN A 164 -44.59 35.92 3.50
N ASP A 165 -44.95 35.90 4.78
CA ASP A 165 -46.01 36.77 5.36
C ASP A 165 -45.54 38.20 5.65
N GLY A 166 -44.69 38.80 4.84
CA GLY A 166 -44.44 40.24 4.86
C GLY A 166 -43.87 40.85 6.13
N THR A 167 -43.46 40.04 7.12
CA THR A 167 -42.91 40.52 8.39
C THR A 167 -41.49 40.13 8.51
N GLN A 168 -40.58 41.12 8.41
CA GLN A 168 -39.14 41.16 8.67
C GLN A 168 -38.32 39.93 8.16
N SER A 169 -37.37 40.25 7.31
CA SER A 169 -36.35 39.31 6.80
C SER A 169 -35.67 38.54 7.94
N THR A 170 -36.20 37.39 8.30
CA THR A 170 -35.54 36.42 9.16
C THR A 170 -34.47 35.71 8.33
N GLY A 171 -33.21 35.55 8.85
CA GLY A 171 -32.16 34.91 8.15
C GLY A 171 -32.43 33.40 7.87
N PRO A 172 -31.69 32.77 6.94
CA PRO A 172 -31.93 31.37 6.53
C PRO A 172 -31.97 30.37 7.67
N ILE A 173 -31.17 30.53 8.71
CA ILE A 173 -31.16 29.68 9.91
C ILE A 173 -32.49 29.79 10.68
N GLU A 174 -33.03 30.99 10.80
CA GLU A 174 -34.32 31.18 11.50
C GLU A 174 -35.48 30.59 10.70
N GLN A 175 -35.44 30.65 9.38
CA GLN A 175 -36.40 29.98 8.52
C GLN A 175 -36.32 28.47 8.67
N PHE A 176 -35.10 27.91 8.68
CA PHE A 176 -34.91 26.49 8.89
C PHE A 176 -35.37 26.02 10.28
N ARG A 177 -35.12 26.82 11.31
CA ARG A 177 -35.62 26.58 12.67
C ARG A 177 -37.16 26.51 12.74
N ARG A 178 -37.85 27.43 12.05
CA ARG A 178 -39.32 27.41 11.96
C ARG A 178 -39.83 26.19 11.20
N LEU A 179 -39.15 25.80 10.12
CA LEU A 179 -39.50 24.58 9.39
C LEU A 179 -39.48 23.36 10.34
N ILE A 180 -38.47 23.25 11.20
CA ILE A 180 -38.36 22.18 12.19
C ILE A 180 -39.51 22.25 13.21
N GLU A 181 -39.88 23.47 13.66
CA GLU A 181 -40.94 23.66 14.63
C GLU A 181 -42.31 23.28 14.08
N ASP A 182 -42.55 23.53 12.78
CA ASP A 182 -43.88 23.41 12.15
C ASP A 182 -44.11 22.07 11.44
N SER A 183 -43.04 21.40 10.95
CA SER A 183 -43.18 20.27 10.01
C SER A 183 -42.47 18.97 10.42
N ASN A 184 -41.63 18.97 11.48
CA ASN A 184 -40.92 17.77 11.92
C ASN A 184 -40.18 17.03 10.77
N PRO A 185 -39.30 17.69 10.01
CA PRO A 185 -38.75 17.12 8.79
C PRO A 185 -37.65 16.07 9.08
N ILE A 186 -37.48 15.15 8.11
CA ILE A 186 -36.35 14.23 8.04
C ILE A 186 -35.31 14.87 7.12
N VAL A 187 -34.13 15.26 7.67
CA VAL A 187 -33.12 16.04 6.96
C VAL A 187 -31.82 15.27 6.89
N ILE A 188 -31.32 15.05 5.67
CA ILE A 188 -29.96 14.50 5.48
C ILE A 188 -28.98 15.67 5.38
N LEU A 189 -27.90 15.60 6.15
CA LEU A 189 -26.83 16.59 6.23
C LEU A 189 -25.55 16.00 5.64
N GLU A 190 -25.21 16.37 4.41
CA GLU A 190 -23.99 15.94 3.73
C GLU A 190 -22.85 16.93 4.06
N SER A 191 -21.84 16.48 4.83
CA SER A 191 -20.75 17.32 5.30
C SER A 191 -19.50 16.51 5.63
N ASP A 192 -18.32 17.05 5.39
CA ASP A 192 -17.04 16.49 5.85
C ASP A 192 -16.80 16.72 7.36
N VAL A 193 -17.66 17.48 8.04
CA VAL A 193 -17.57 17.75 9.47
C VAL A 193 -18.20 16.59 10.25
N PRO A 194 -17.45 15.82 11.04
CA PRO A 194 -17.99 14.73 11.85
C PRO A 194 -19.07 15.24 12.83
N PHE A 195 -20.11 14.46 13.03
CA PHE A 195 -21.22 14.78 13.94
C PHE A 195 -21.92 16.12 13.62
N VAL A 196 -21.96 16.48 12.33
CA VAL A 196 -22.62 17.71 11.84
C VAL A 196 -24.06 17.83 12.33
N GLU A 197 -24.77 16.71 12.45
CA GLU A 197 -26.15 16.63 12.95
C GLU A 197 -26.30 17.18 14.37
N ASP A 198 -25.34 16.91 15.26
CA ASP A 198 -25.31 17.44 16.63
C ASP A 198 -25.20 18.97 16.67
N PHE A 199 -24.31 19.50 15.82
CA PHE A 199 -24.09 20.95 15.75
C PHE A 199 -25.25 21.68 15.07
N VAL A 200 -25.83 21.07 14.03
CA VAL A 200 -27.04 21.62 13.39
C VAL A 200 -28.22 21.62 14.36
N ALA A 201 -28.40 20.52 15.10
CA ALA A 201 -29.43 20.44 16.14
C ALA A 201 -29.23 21.53 17.22
N GLY A 202 -28.00 21.74 17.70
CA GLY A 202 -27.65 22.79 18.67
C GLY A 202 -27.91 24.21 18.13
N HIS A 203 -27.73 24.44 16.84
CA HIS A 203 -27.96 25.73 16.17
C HIS A 203 -29.40 25.96 15.78
N ALA A 204 -30.04 24.96 15.19
CA ALA A 204 -31.37 25.08 14.62
C ALA A 204 -32.50 24.94 15.69
N VAL A 205 -32.23 24.17 16.77
CA VAL A 205 -33.27 23.79 17.74
C VAL A 205 -32.96 24.15 19.22
N PRO A 206 -32.12 25.19 19.54
CA PRO A 206 -31.77 25.45 20.93
C PRO A 206 -32.94 25.76 21.84
N LYS A 207 -33.99 26.40 21.31
CA LYS A 207 -35.23 26.70 22.07
C LYS A 207 -36.08 25.44 22.31
N LEU A 208 -36.11 24.52 21.36
CA LEU A 208 -36.84 23.26 21.47
C LEU A 208 -36.19 22.33 22.50
N VAL A 209 -34.87 22.25 22.49
CA VAL A 209 -34.08 21.49 23.47
C VAL A 209 -34.21 22.10 24.89
N SER A 210 -34.08 23.43 25.03
CA SER A 210 -34.16 24.11 26.33
C SER A 210 -35.57 24.18 26.93
N SER A 211 -36.62 24.08 26.13
CA SER A 211 -38.00 24.05 26.61
C SER A 211 -38.48 22.68 27.09
N GLY A 212 -37.64 21.65 27.04
CA GLY A 212 -38.00 20.27 27.39
C GLY A 212 -38.97 19.62 26.39
N ARG A 213 -39.23 20.26 25.25
CA ARG A 213 -40.06 19.68 24.15
C ARG A 213 -39.32 18.66 23.34
N VAL A 214 -37.95 18.71 23.38
CA VAL A 214 -37.07 17.77 22.72
C VAL A 214 -36.13 17.23 23.76
N THR A 215 -36.19 15.95 24.05
CA THR A 215 -35.17 15.24 24.76
C THR A 215 -34.14 14.74 23.74
N ARG A 216 -32.87 15.04 23.95
CA ARG A 216 -31.78 14.53 23.12
C ARG A 216 -31.84 13.01 23.18
N GLY A 217 -32.32 12.38 22.08
CA GLY A 217 -32.23 10.93 21.96
C GLY A 217 -30.73 10.59 21.88
N GLN A 218 -30.24 9.76 22.80
CA GLN A 218 -28.95 9.13 22.61
C GLN A 218 -28.96 8.39 21.30
N ALA A 219 -27.83 8.41 20.61
CA ALA A 219 -27.67 7.77 19.31
C ALA A 219 -28.28 6.37 19.35
N LEU A 220 -29.25 6.13 18.50
CA LEU A 220 -30.04 4.90 18.37
C LEU A 220 -29.17 3.66 18.08
N LEU A 221 -27.85 3.81 17.96
CA LEU A 221 -26.91 2.87 17.36
C LEU A 221 -25.80 2.40 18.30
N GLU A 222 -25.80 2.79 19.58
CA GLU A 222 -24.69 2.40 20.48
C GLU A 222 -24.90 1.06 21.20
N GLN A 223 -26.01 0.37 21.08
CA GLN A 223 -26.16 -0.94 21.71
C GLN A 223 -26.77 -1.95 20.77
N ASN A 224 -25.98 -2.95 20.47
CA ASN A 224 -26.42 -4.22 19.93
C ASN A 224 -27.55 -4.81 20.78
N ASP A 225 -28.43 -5.48 20.09
CA ASP A 225 -29.37 -6.51 20.49
C ASP A 225 -30.82 -6.17 20.81
N ASP A 226 -31.26 -4.95 21.06
CA ASP A 226 -32.69 -4.77 21.25
C ASP A 226 -33.26 -3.43 20.73
N LEU A 227 -33.19 -3.21 19.41
CA LEU A 227 -34.03 -2.21 18.76
C LEU A 227 -35.52 -2.37 19.13
N ARG A 228 -35.95 -3.58 19.52
CA ARG A 228 -37.31 -3.88 19.98
C ARG A 228 -37.69 -3.19 21.29
N CYS A 229 -36.74 -2.98 22.19
CA CYS A 229 -36.98 -2.33 23.49
C CYS A 229 -36.88 -0.80 23.43
N GLN A 230 -36.25 -0.25 22.41
CA GLN A 230 -36.02 1.20 22.30
C GLN A 230 -37.07 1.92 21.45
N LEU A 231 -37.77 1.23 20.57
CA LEU A 231 -38.82 1.80 19.72
C LEU A 231 -40.02 2.38 20.51
N PRO A 232 -40.51 1.78 21.61
CA PRO A 232 -41.57 2.42 22.43
C PRO A 232 -41.11 3.72 23.11
N MET A 233 -39.79 3.93 23.29
CA MET A 233 -39.21 5.18 23.80
C MET A 233 -39.20 6.29 22.75
N LEU A 234 -39.29 5.96 21.45
CA LEU A 234 -39.39 6.90 20.33
C LEU A 234 -40.63 7.81 20.41
N GLU A 235 -41.74 7.35 20.95
CA GLU A 235 -42.98 8.14 21.11
C GLU A 235 -42.81 9.35 22.06
N MET A 236 -41.76 9.37 22.89
CA MET A 236 -41.50 10.45 23.82
C MET A 236 -40.44 11.47 23.35
N THR A 237 -39.74 11.20 22.24
CA THR A 237 -38.63 12.02 21.76
C THR A 237 -39.01 12.69 20.44
N ARG A 238 -38.90 14.00 20.33
CA ARG A 238 -39.21 14.76 19.12
C ARG A 238 -38.01 15.07 18.21
N LEU A 239 -36.82 14.62 18.56
CA LEU A 239 -35.62 14.83 17.77
C LEU A 239 -34.75 13.57 17.81
N TYR A 240 -34.43 13.07 16.63
CA TYR A 240 -33.50 11.95 16.43
C TYR A 240 -32.26 12.40 15.66
N LEU A 241 -31.10 11.94 16.09
CA LEU A 241 -29.83 12.20 15.46
C LEU A 241 -29.25 10.86 15.00
N LEU A 242 -29.03 10.70 13.72
CA LEU A 242 -28.43 9.52 13.11
C LEU A 242 -27.13 9.93 12.44
N SER A 243 -26.01 9.27 12.76
CA SER A 243 -24.71 9.55 12.12
C SER A 243 -24.26 8.39 11.27
N PHE A 244 -24.00 8.64 9.99
CA PHE A 244 -23.40 7.73 9.05
C PHE A 244 -21.91 8.01 8.81
N HIS A 245 -21.32 8.94 9.53
CA HIS A 245 -19.86 9.13 9.56
C HIS A 245 -19.17 7.96 10.28
N THR A 246 -19.81 7.42 11.32
CA THR A 246 -19.22 6.43 12.22
C THR A 246 -19.90 5.06 12.17
N TYR A 247 -21.21 4.99 11.85
CA TYR A 247 -22.02 3.76 11.92
C TYR A 247 -22.66 3.41 10.58
N ARG A 248 -22.62 2.13 10.20
CA ARG A 248 -22.99 1.67 8.85
C ARG A 248 -23.83 0.42 8.77
N SER A 249 -24.13 -0.24 9.87
CA SER A 249 -25.04 -1.39 9.90
C SER A 249 -26.26 -1.06 10.74
N LEU A 250 -27.33 -0.64 10.09
CA LEU A 250 -28.67 -0.67 10.64
C LEU A 250 -29.25 -2.05 10.32
N PHE A 251 -29.46 -2.86 11.33
CA PHE A 251 -30.15 -4.14 11.22
C PHE A 251 -31.54 -3.97 10.77
N ASP A 252 -32.19 -3.88 9.92
CA ASP A 252 -33.56 -3.64 9.49
C ASP A 252 -33.85 -2.16 9.18
N VAL A 253 -33.10 -1.68 8.19
CA VAL A 253 -33.21 -0.30 7.71
C VAL A 253 -34.64 0.02 7.21
N ASP A 254 -35.32 -0.93 6.58
CA ASP A 254 -36.70 -0.75 6.08
C ASP A 254 -37.69 -0.52 7.23
N ARG A 255 -37.49 -1.24 8.34
CA ARG A 255 -38.33 -1.06 9.54
C ARG A 255 -38.06 0.29 10.20
N VAL A 256 -36.77 0.67 10.34
CA VAL A 256 -36.40 1.98 10.92
C VAL A 256 -36.97 3.11 10.05
N ALA A 257 -36.82 3.03 8.73
CA ALA A 257 -37.37 4.02 7.81
C ALA A 257 -38.91 4.09 7.92
N HIS A 258 -39.59 2.95 8.02
CA HIS A 258 -41.06 2.91 8.21
C HIS A 258 -41.46 3.57 9.53
N GLU A 259 -40.80 3.26 10.63
CA GLU A 259 -41.13 3.83 11.94
C GLU A 259 -40.85 5.35 12.01
N LEU A 260 -39.72 5.78 11.44
CA LEU A 260 -39.41 7.21 11.34
C LEU A 260 -40.42 7.98 10.48
N SER A 261 -40.91 7.39 9.40
CA SER A 261 -41.94 8.00 8.53
C SER A 261 -43.30 8.15 9.22
N LEU A 262 -43.58 7.36 10.26
CA LEU A 262 -44.79 7.43 11.07
C LEU A 262 -44.62 8.27 12.36
N SER A 263 -43.37 8.64 12.69
CA SER A 263 -43.11 9.40 13.91
C SER A 263 -43.32 10.90 13.71
N ASP A 264 -43.78 11.55 14.77
CA ASP A 264 -43.99 13.01 14.82
C ASP A 264 -42.71 13.69 15.33
N ALA A 265 -41.54 13.30 14.71
CA ALA A 265 -40.21 13.70 15.16
C ALA A 265 -39.38 14.29 14.02
N THR A 266 -38.61 15.32 14.34
CA THR A 266 -37.53 15.80 13.46
C THR A 266 -36.36 14.84 13.50
N VAL A 267 -35.81 14.50 12.33
CA VAL A 267 -34.69 13.61 12.20
C VAL A 267 -33.55 14.30 11.44
N PHE A 268 -32.37 14.35 12.03
CA PHE A 268 -31.14 14.74 11.32
C PHE A 268 -30.27 13.52 11.07
N ILE A 269 -29.91 13.33 9.82
CA ILE A 269 -29.05 12.23 9.36
C ILE A 269 -27.76 12.83 8.86
N GLY A 270 -26.68 12.74 9.65
CA GLY A 270 -25.34 13.20 9.27
C GLY A 270 -24.61 12.15 8.43
N CYS A 271 -24.00 12.56 7.33
CA CYS A 271 -23.19 11.70 6.46
C CYS A 271 -22.13 12.53 5.72
N GLU A 272 -21.05 11.89 5.32
CA GLU A 272 -20.09 12.53 4.40
C GLU A 272 -20.66 12.65 3.00
N ARG A 273 -21.47 11.65 2.60
CA ARG A 273 -22.18 11.60 1.31
C ARG A 273 -23.56 10.99 1.44
N VAL A 274 -24.49 11.52 0.68
CA VAL A 274 -25.88 11.02 0.66
C VAL A 274 -25.96 9.55 0.29
N GLU A 275 -25.07 9.07 -0.57
CA GLU A 275 -25.02 7.66 -0.99
C GLU A 275 -24.69 6.69 0.16
N GLN A 276 -24.07 7.16 1.24
CA GLN A 276 -23.81 6.36 2.44
C GLN A 276 -25.06 6.10 3.26
N VAL A 277 -26.07 6.95 3.12
CA VAL A 277 -27.35 6.77 3.77
C VAL A 277 -28.14 5.69 3.01
N PRO A 278 -28.62 4.63 3.68
CA PRO A 278 -29.41 3.59 3.03
C PRO A 278 -30.61 4.11 2.26
N GLU A 279 -30.93 3.47 1.12
CA GLU A 279 -32.00 3.91 0.22
C GLU A 279 -33.37 4.10 0.89
N PRO A 280 -33.85 3.21 1.80
CA PRO A 280 -35.08 3.43 2.50
C PRO A 280 -35.13 4.72 3.32
N LEU A 281 -34.03 5.12 3.94
CA LEU A 281 -33.94 6.39 4.67
C LEU A 281 -33.85 7.58 3.72
N ARG A 282 -33.16 7.45 2.60
CA ARG A 282 -33.10 8.51 1.56
C ARG A 282 -34.47 8.78 0.95
N ARG A 283 -35.33 7.76 0.80
CA ARG A 283 -36.65 7.88 0.24
C ARG A 283 -37.64 8.65 1.12
N ILE A 284 -37.45 8.61 2.43
CA ILE A 284 -38.30 9.31 3.41
C ILE A 284 -37.77 10.68 3.80
N ALA A 285 -36.60 11.06 3.34
CA ALA A 285 -35.98 12.34 3.65
C ALA A 285 -36.71 13.48 2.91
N ASP A 286 -37.12 14.48 3.67
CA ASP A 286 -37.78 15.68 3.16
C ASP A 286 -36.81 16.68 2.55
N LEU A 287 -35.56 16.67 3.05
CA LEU A 287 -34.57 17.64 2.63
C LEU A 287 -33.14 17.05 2.69
N VAL A 288 -32.32 17.40 1.70
CA VAL A 288 -30.90 17.13 1.69
C VAL A 288 -30.14 18.45 1.69
N ILE A 289 -29.35 18.68 2.73
CA ILE A 289 -28.51 19.88 2.84
C ILE A 289 -27.07 19.49 2.60
N LYS A 290 -26.47 20.01 1.50
CA LYS A 290 -25.07 19.83 1.19
C LYS A 290 -24.26 20.99 1.71
N PHE A 291 -23.35 20.70 2.65
CA PHE A 291 -22.47 21.71 3.20
C PHE A 291 -21.37 22.06 2.19
N PRO A 292 -21.09 23.35 1.96
CA PRO A 292 -19.99 23.74 1.12
C PRO A 292 -18.66 23.46 1.82
N VAL A 293 -17.61 23.16 1.04
CA VAL A 293 -16.24 22.99 1.54
C VAL A 293 -15.75 24.34 2.11
N LEU A 294 -14.98 24.30 3.18
CA LEU A 294 -14.31 25.50 3.71
C LEU A 294 -13.27 25.99 2.70
N ASP A 295 -13.53 27.10 2.06
CA ASP A 295 -12.60 27.81 1.17
C ASP A 295 -12.16 29.15 1.79
N ARG A 296 -11.29 29.88 1.11
CA ARG A 296 -10.79 31.19 1.62
C ARG A 296 -11.92 32.17 1.91
N SER A 297 -12.96 32.22 1.08
CA SER A 297 -14.06 33.15 1.28
C SER A 297 -14.86 32.83 2.54
N ARG A 298 -14.97 31.58 2.88
CA ARG A 298 -15.66 31.07 4.09
C ARG A 298 -14.75 31.14 5.30
N PHE A 299 -13.42 30.92 5.08
CA PHE A 299 -12.42 30.99 6.12
C PHE A 299 -12.47 32.31 6.87
N ALA A 300 -12.53 33.45 6.18
CA ALA A 300 -12.60 34.74 6.83
C ALA A 300 -13.78 34.84 7.82
N ARG A 301 -14.95 34.36 7.42
CA ARG A 301 -16.16 34.36 8.27
C ARG A 301 -16.05 33.38 9.44
N VAL A 302 -15.46 32.21 9.22
CA VAL A 302 -15.22 31.23 10.30
C VAL A 302 -14.19 31.79 11.28
N PHE A 303 -13.10 32.36 10.76
CA PHE A 303 -12.06 32.96 11.57
C PHE A 303 -12.60 34.07 12.47
N GLU A 304 -13.35 35.02 11.89
CA GLU A 304 -13.97 36.14 12.65
C GLU A 304 -14.91 35.61 13.75
N ARG A 305 -15.63 34.52 13.48
CA ARG A 305 -16.54 33.91 14.47
C ARG A 305 -15.78 33.17 15.58
N VAL A 306 -14.62 32.58 15.29
CA VAL A 306 -13.79 31.85 16.26
C VAL A 306 -12.97 32.80 17.12
N PHE A 307 -12.38 33.85 16.53
CA PHE A 307 -11.44 34.74 17.19
C PHE A 307 -12.06 36.10 17.61
N ASN A 308 -13.29 36.40 17.20
CA ASN A 308 -14.00 37.68 17.32
C ASN A 308 -13.27 38.85 16.63
N GLU A 309 -12.31 38.56 15.74
CA GLU A 309 -11.57 39.51 14.94
C GLU A 309 -11.40 38.98 13.52
N PRO A 310 -11.37 39.84 12.47
CA PRO A 310 -11.14 39.38 11.11
C PRO A 310 -9.72 38.83 10.93
N PRO A 311 -9.49 37.90 9.97
CA PRO A 311 -8.13 37.43 9.69
C PRO A 311 -7.26 38.57 9.18
N ALA A 312 -5.97 38.56 9.56
CA ALA A 312 -4.99 39.54 9.16
C ALA A 312 -3.75 38.88 8.51
N GLY A 313 -2.94 39.66 7.77
CA GLY A 313 -1.78 39.17 7.05
C GLY A 313 -2.14 38.50 5.70
N ASP A 314 -1.31 37.60 5.24
CA ASP A 314 -1.33 37.05 3.88
C ASP A 314 -2.34 35.89 3.68
N TRP A 315 -3.48 35.95 4.36
CA TRP A 315 -4.48 34.86 4.30
C TRP A 315 -5.14 34.72 2.92
N ASP A 316 -5.19 35.79 2.12
CA ASP A 316 -5.86 35.87 0.81
C ASP A 316 -4.87 35.95 -0.37
N GLU A 317 -3.58 35.61 -0.16
CA GLU A 317 -2.61 35.59 -1.25
C GLU A 317 -2.99 34.62 -2.38
N SER A 318 -2.64 34.99 -3.62
CA SER A 318 -2.81 34.15 -4.80
C SER A 318 -1.96 32.88 -4.68
N GLY A 319 -2.63 31.72 -4.65
CA GLY A 319 -1.99 30.42 -4.53
C GLY A 319 -3.05 29.33 -4.29
N PRO A 320 -2.66 28.06 -4.08
CA PRO A 320 -3.58 27.00 -3.75
C PRO A 320 -4.45 27.36 -2.54
N ASP A 321 -5.72 26.98 -2.60
CA ASP A 321 -6.69 27.24 -1.51
C ASP A 321 -6.40 26.34 -0.32
N TRP A 322 -5.50 26.78 0.56
CA TRP A 322 -5.07 26.07 1.75
C TRP A 322 -6.19 25.93 2.80
N ALA A 323 -7.17 26.86 2.80
CA ALA A 323 -8.24 26.84 3.79
C ALA A 323 -9.10 25.59 3.70
N ARG A 324 -9.21 24.97 2.52
CA ARG A 324 -9.96 23.73 2.31
C ARG A 324 -9.42 22.53 3.09
N TYR A 325 -8.18 22.59 3.52
CA TYR A 325 -7.53 21.51 4.28
C TYR A 325 -7.59 21.71 5.80
N LEU A 326 -8.17 22.83 6.23
CA LEU A 326 -8.36 23.09 7.67
C LEU A 326 -9.43 22.18 8.24
N VAL A 327 -9.16 21.73 9.45
CA VAL A 327 -10.13 21.04 10.31
C VAL A 327 -10.36 21.86 11.57
N ALA A 328 -11.48 21.62 12.25
CA ALA A 328 -11.80 22.34 13.48
C ALA A 328 -10.68 22.30 14.53
N ALA A 329 -10.00 21.15 14.64
CA ALA A 329 -8.87 20.98 15.54
C ALA A 329 -7.68 21.93 15.29
N ASP A 330 -7.50 22.43 14.06
CA ASP A 330 -6.42 23.34 13.74
C ASP A 330 -6.59 24.69 14.44
N PHE A 331 -7.84 25.15 14.63
CA PHE A 331 -8.16 26.41 15.28
C PHE A 331 -7.96 26.38 16.79
N HIS A 332 -7.83 25.21 17.37
CA HIS A 332 -7.79 25.04 18.83
C HIS A 332 -6.59 25.74 19.47
N ILE A 333 -5.36 25.45 19.00
CA ILE A 333 -4.14 26.02 19.60
C ILE A 333 -4.04 27.53 19.42
N PRO A 334 -4.26 28.10 18.20
CA PRO A 334 -4.24 29.54 18.05
C PRO A 334 -5.22 30.28 18.97
N ARG A 335 -6.43 29.68 19.16
CA ARG A 335 -7.43 30.26 20.06
C ARG A 335 -7.05 30.12 21.53
N GLN A 336 -6.54 28.94 21.95
CA GLN A 336 -6.14 28.68 23.33
C GLN A 336 -4.99 29.61 23.79
N LEU A 337 -4.09 29.94 22.85
CA LEU A 337 -2.96 30.81 23.10
C LEU A 337 -3.32 32.29 22.94
N ASP A 338 -4.54 32.62 22.58
CA ASP A 338 -5.04 33.98 22.31
C ASP A 338 -4.09 34.77 21.37
N LEU A 339 -3.71 34.10 20.27
CA LEU A 339 -2.75 34.66 19.32
C LEU A 339 -3.35 35.84 18.54
N PRO A 340 -2.56 36.89 18.24
CA PRO A 340 -2.98 37.92 17.32
C PRO A 340 -3.45 37.33 15.96
N PRO A 341 -4.43 37.96 15.29
CA PRO A 341 -5.00 37.44 14.05
C PRO A 341 -3.97 37.04 12.97
N GLU A 342 -2.90 37.84 12.81
CA GLU A 342 -1.83 37.56 11.84
C GLU A 342 -1.03 36.28 12.20
N GLU A 343 -0.69 36.13 13.51
CA GLU A 343 0.04 34.94 13.99
C GLU A 343 -0.84 33.71 13.96
N ALA A 344 -2.12 33.83 14.28
CA ALA A 344 -3.08 32.77 14.20
C ALA A 344 -3.24 32.26 12.75
N VAL A 345 -3.38 33.17 11.79
CA VAL A 345 -3.43 32.83 10.35
C VAL A 345 -2.16 32.12 9.90
N ARG A 346 -1.01 32.64 10.27
CA ARG A 346 0.28 32.04 9.93
C ARG A 346 0.39 30.61 10.47
N LEU A 347 0.05 30.42 11.76
CA LEU A 347 0.10 29.09 12.38
C LEU A 347 -0.87 28.09 11.72
N LEU A 348 -2.08 28.54 11.38
CA LEU A 348 -3.05 27.70 10.64
C LEU A 348 -2.51 27.29 9.26
N ARG A 349 -1.91 28.25 8.54
CA ARG A 349 -1.31 28.01 7.22
C ARG A 349 -0.11 27.06 7.32
N ASP A 350 0.80 27.30 8.27
CA ASP A 350 1.99 26.47 8.50
C ASP A 350 1.60 25.03 8.83
N ARG A 351 0.57 24.81 9.66
CA ARG A 351 0.05 23.48 9.97
C ARG A 351 -0.50 22.76 8.75
N VAL A 352 -1.27 23.46 7.93
CA VAL A 352 -1.75 22.89 6.67
C VAL A 352 -0.57 22.56 5.74
N GLN A 353 0.39 23.49 5.62
CA GLN A 353 1.58 23.29 4.81
C GLN A 353 2.43 22.12 5.33
N GLN A 354 2.65 22.02 6.62
CA GLN A 354 3.38 20.91 7.23
C GLN A 354 2.66 19.59 6.95
N ARG A 355 1.35 19.52 7.13
CA ARG A 355 0.54 18.34 6.82
C ARG A 355 0.58 17.98 5.33
N LEU A 356 0.60 18.96 4.44
CA LEU A 356 0.75 18.74 3.01
C LEU A 356 2.20 18.37 2.63
N GLN A 357 3.20 18.90 3.36
CA GLN A 357 4.62 18.57 3.14
C GLN A 357 5.00 17.21 3.70
N GLU A 358 4.53 16.83 4.89
CA GLU A 358 4.70 15.48 5.46
C GLU A 358 4.16 14.41 4.51
N VAL A 359 3.18 14.77 3.73
CA VAL A 359 2.56 13.92 2.71
C VAL A 359 3.25 14.02 1.35
N SER A 360 3.90 15.17 1.07
CA SER A 360 4.65 15.43 -0.18
C SER A 360 6.14 15.16 -0.03
N ALA A 361 6.66 15.07 1.21
CA ALA A 361 8.03 14.71 1.53
C ALA A 361 8.23 13.19 1.38
N ASP A 362 7.82 12.66 0.25
CA ASP A 362 8.27 11.34 -0.17
C ASP A 362 9.67 11.53 -0.78
N ASP A 363 10.70 11.07 -0.10
CA ASP A 363 12.09 11.06 -0.57
C ASP A 363 12.30 10.14 -1.79
N GLY A 364 11.22 9.71 -2.41
CA GLY A 364 11.21 8.87 -3.60
C GLY A 364 11.80 9.58 -4.83
N PRO A 365 12.24 8.81 -5.84
CA PRO A 365 12.79 9.36 -7.08
C PRO A 365 11.77 10.19 -7.84
N SER A 366 12.26 11.23 -8.55
CA SER A 366 11.48 11.93 -9.57
C SER A 366 11.24 11.03 -10.78
N LEU A 367 10.28 11.38 -11.63
CA LEU A 367 10.03 10.60 -12.85
C LEU A 367 11.26 10.55 -13.79
N SER A 368 12.10 11.58 -13.78
CA SER A 368 13.35 11.63 -14.56
C SER A 368 14.38 10.59 -14.11
N GLU A 369 14.37 10.23 -12.83
CA GLU A 369 15.28 9.25 -12.20
C GLU A 369 14.76 7.81 -12.30
N LEU A 370 13.49 7.63 -12.66
CA LEU A 370 12.91 6.31 -12.89
C LEU A 370 13.28 5.77 -14.26
N HIS A 371 13.84 4.58 -14.31
CA HIS A 371 14.32 3.92 -15.52
C HIS A 371 13.70 2.53 -15.69
N GLY A 372 13.65 2.05 -16.93
CA GLY A 372 13.14 0.72 -17.24
C GLY A 372 11.61 0.60 -17.30
N LEU A 373 10.88 1.71 -17.29
CA LEU A 373 9.41 1.74 -17.28
C LEU A 373 8.76 1.47 -18.66
N GLY A 374 9.53 1.43 -19.75
CA GLY A 374 9.00 1.27 -21.08
C GLY A 374 7.97 2.35 -21.47
N GLU A 375 6.83 1.93 -22.02
CA GLU A 375 5.74 2.83 -22.42
C GLU A 375 5.04 3.50 -21.22
N ALA A 376 5.09 2.87 -20.03
CA ALA A 376 4.49 3.43 -18.81
C ALA A 376 5.03 4.83 -18.47
N ARG A 377 6.30 5.10 -18.81
CA ARG A 377 6.90 6.42 -18.62
C ARG A 377 6.19 7.50 -19.45
N ARG A 378 5.95 7.26 -20.75
CA ARG A 378 5.26 8.21 -21.63
C ARG A 378 3.84 8.49 -21.15
N ILE A 379 3.11 7.44 -20.78
CA ILE A 379 1.75 7.57 -20.25
C ILE A 379 1.75 8.41 -18.95
N ALA A 380 2.73 8.20 -18.07
CA ALA A 380 2.87 9.01 -16.86
C ALA A 380 3.19 10.48 -17.16
N GLU A 381 4.06 10.75 -18.14
CA GLU A 381 4.39 12.11 -18.60
C GLU A 381 3.14 12.82 -19.16
N ASP A 382 2.35 12.15 -19.99
CA ASP A 382 1.09 12.66 -20.53
C ASP A 382 0.09 12.98 -19.39
N LEU A 383 -0.08 12.06 -18.43
CA LEU A 383 -0.95 12.25 -17.27
C LEU A 383 -0.50 13.44 -16.40
N ILE A 384 0.80 13.60 -16.17
CA ILE A 384 1.36 14.75 -15.43
C ILE A 384 1.03 16.08 -16.11
N LEU A 385 1.14 16.12 -17.45
CA LEU A 385 0.79 17.32 -18.23
C LEU A 385 -0.69 17.66 -18.06
N ASP A 386 -1.57 16.68 -18.14
CA ASP A 386 -3.01 16.88 -18.00
C ASP A 386 -3.39 17.33 -16.57
N ILE A 387 -2.79 16.71 -15.54
CA ILE A 387 -3.01 17.12 -14.13
C ILE A 387 -2.59 18.57 -13.93
N LYS A 388 -1.39 18.96 -14.41
CA LYS A 388 -0.88 20.33 -14.29
C LYS A 388 -1.75 21.33 -15.06
N ALA A 389 -2.25 20.96 -16.24
CA ALA A 389 -3.18 21.77 -17.02
C ALA A 389 -4.53 21.96 -16.33
N ALA A 390 -5.05 20.90 -15.66
CA ALA A 390 -6.27 20.97 -14.86
C ALA A 390 -6.09 21.81 -13.59
N GLN A 391 -4.95 21.70 -12.93
CA GLN A 391 -4.60 22.54 -11.78
C GLN A 391 -4.53 24.03 -12.16
N ALA A 392 -4.00 24.33 -13.36
CA ALA A 392 -3.93 25.68 -13.90
C ALA A 392 -5.30 26.18 -14.45
N GLY A 393 -6.34 25.34 -14.42
CA GLY A 393 -7.66 25.68 -14.98
C GLY A 393 -7.73 25.74 -16.51
N SER A 394 -6.69 25.26 -17.21
CA SER A 394 -6.64 25.24 -18.68
C SER A 394 -7.56 24.18 -19.29
N ILE A 395 -7.76 23.08 -18.56
CA ILE A 395 -8.71 22.02 -18.91
C ILE A 395 -9.57 21.68 -17.68
N PRO A 396 -10.80 21.17 -17.88
CA PRO A 396 -11.60 20.70 -16.76
C PRO A 396 -11.06 19.35 -16.24
N TRP A 397 -11.23 19.07 -14.96
CA TRP A 397 -10.84 17.78 -14.35
C TRP A 397 -11.53 16.55 -14.97
N SER A 398 -12.65 16.75 -15.65
CA SER A 398 -13.34 15.70 -16.41
C SER A 398 -12.58 15.28 -17.70
N ALA A 399 -11.60 16.06 -18.14
CA ALA A 399 -10.77 15.74 -19.30
C ALA A 399 -9.49 14.98 -18.91
N VAL A 400 -9.17 14.89 -17.62
CA VAL A 400 -8.02 14.12 -17.11
C VAL A 400 -8.38 12.65 -17.05
N ASP A 401 -7.52 11.76 -17.52
CA ASP A 401 -7.67 10.32 -17.36
C ASP A 401 -7.49 9.95 -15.88
N LYS A 402 -8.57 9.41 -15.26
CA LYS A 402 -8.64 9.21 -13.83
C LYS A 402 -8.42 7.77 -13.38
N GLY A 403 -8.32 6.82 -14.29
CA GLY A 403 -8.31 5.40 -13.98
C GLY A 403 -7.16 4.63 -14.63
N MET A 404 -6.06 4.40 -13.93
CA MET A 404 -4.89 3.67 -14.45
C MET A 404 -4.66 2.37 -13.68
N LEU A 405 -4.44 1.26 -14.39
CA LEU A 405 -4.08 -0.04 -13.82
C LEU A 405 -2.66 -0.43 -14.24
N LEU A 406 -1.71 -0.35 -13.32
CA LEU A 406 -0.32 -0.76 -13.52
C LEU A 406 -0.20 -2.29 -13.37
N ILE A 407 0.32 -2.95 -14.41
CA ILE A 407 0.57 -4.39 -14.39
C ILE A 407 2.06 -4.67 -14.58
N GLY A 408 2.63 -5.54 -13.74
CA GLY A 408 4.03 -5.94 -13.86
C GLY A 408 4.48 -6.84 -12.73
N ALA A 409 5.65 -7.45 -12.86
CA ALA A 409 6.23 -8.28 -11.82
C ALA A 409 6.44 -7.50 -10.50
N PRO A 410 6.48 -8.18 -9.34
CA PRO A 410 6.89 -7.53 -8.09
C PRO A 410 8.25 -6.84 -8.25
N GLY A 411 8.44 -5.66 -7.65
CA GLY A 411 9.72 -4.94 -7.70
C GLY A 411 10.02 -4.17 -9.00
N THR A 412 9.07 -4.06 -9.95
CA THR A 412 9.25 -3.29 -11.19
C THR A 412 8.98 -1.79 -11.04
N GLY A 413 8.67 -1.30 -9.84
CA GLY A 413 8.53 0.14 -9.56
C GLY A 413 7.10 0.68 -9.73
N LYS A 414 6.04 -0.15 -9.66
CA LYS A 414 4.64 0.29 -9.77
C LYS A 414 4.28 1.38 -8.75
N THR A 415 4.53 1.12 -7.49
CA THR A 415 4.29 2.08 -6.39
C THR A 415 5.17 3.31 -6.51
N THR A 416 6.42 3.12 -6.92
CA THR A 416 7.39 4.22 -7.12
C THR A 416 6.95 5.14 -8.26
N LEU A 417 6.37 4.60 -9.34
CA LEU A 417 5.83 5.40 -10.44
C LEU A 417 4.65 6.27 -9.97
N ALA A 418 3.72 5.71 -9.20
CA ALA A 418 2.59 6.48 -8.66
C ALA A 418 3.07 7.63 -7.74
N ARG A 419 4.07 7.37 -6.89
CA ARG A 419 4.71 8.40 -6.05
C ARG A 419 5.39 9.49 -6.89
N ALA A 420 6.12 9.10 -7.93
CA ALA A 420 6.77 10.05 -8.82
C ALA A 420 5.77 10.96 -9.54
N ILE A 421 4.63 10.43 -10.01
CA ILE A 421 3.55 11.23 -10.61
C ILE A 421 3.02 12.25 -9.59
N ALA A 422 2.73 11.80 -8.36
CA ALA A 422 2.22 12.68 -7.29
C ALA A 422 3.22 13.80 -6.98
N LYS A 423 4.51 13.46 -6.85
CA LYS A 423 5.61 14.40 -6.59
C LYS A 423 5.74 15.44 -7.69
N GLU A 424 5.75 15.03 -8.96
CA GLU A 424 5.86 15.93 -10.12
C GLU A 424 4.67 16.89 -10.26
N CYS A 425 3.48 16.46 -9.81
CA CYS A 425 2.27 17.27 -9.81
C CYS A 425 2.08 18.10 -8.54
N GLY A 426 2.88 17.87 -7.49
CA GLY A 426 2.73 18.52 -6.19
C GLY A 426 1.38 18.20 -5.52
N ILE A 427 0.86 16.97 -5.69
CA ILE A 427 -0.39 16.51 -5.11
C ILE A 427 -0.17 15.36 -4.13
N LYS A 428 -1.11 15.17 -3.22
CA LYS A 428 -1.06 14.08 -2.23
C LYS A 428 -1.23 12.72 -2.91
N ILE A 429 -0.48 11.74 -2.45
CA ILE A 429 -0.76 10.33 -2.70
C ILE A 429 -1.29 9.67 -1.44
N VAL A 430 -2.44 9.01 -1.56
CA VAL A 430 -3.00 8.14 -0.53
C VAL A 430 -2.73 6.70 -0.94
N ILE A 431 -1.96 5.98 -0.14
CA ILE A 431 -1.59 4.59 -0.44
C ILE A 431 -2.51 3.67 0.34
N ALA A 432 -3.34 2.96 -0.39
CA ALA A 432 -4.25 1.96 0.11
C ALA A 432 -3.80 0.56 -0.34
N SER A 433 -3.99 -0.44 0.51
CA SER A 433 -3.68 -1.84 0.18
C SER A 433 -4.88 -2.71 0.46
N ALA A 434 -5.28 -3.47 -0.55
CA ALA A 434 -6.38 -4.42 -0.43
C ALA A 434 -6.09 -5.50 0.64
N ALA A 435 -4.84 -5.92 0.79
CA ALA A 435 -4.41 -6.85 1.84
C ALA A 435 -4.57 -6.24 3.25
N ARG A 436 -4.25 -4.95 3.42
CA ARG A 436 -4.48 -4.24 4.70
C ARG A 436 -5.96 -4.18 5.06
N TRP A 437 -6.85 -3.92 4.10
CA TRP A 437 -8.29 -3.92 4.36
C TRP A 437 -8.80 -5.29 4.80
N GLN A 438 -8.31 -6.36 4.16
CA GLN A 438 -8.68 -7.73 4.53
C GLN A 438 -8.24 -8.12 5.94
N SER A 439 -7.10 -7.59 6.41
CA SER A 439 -6.59 -7.85 7.77
C SER A 439 -7.48 -7.26 8.87
N ALA A 440 -8.42 -6.36 8.56
CA ALA A 440 -9.38 -5.80 9.50
C ALA A 440 -10.42 -6.81 10.01
N GLY A 441 -10.51 -8.00 9.42
CA GLY A 441 -11.24 -9.17 9.89
C GLY A 441 -12.70 -9.23 9.41
N SER A 442 -13.64 -8.48 9.99
CA SER A 442 -15.04 -8.53 9.60
C SER A 442 -15.31 -7.75 8.30
N LEU A 443 -16.42 -8.09 7.62
CA LEU A 443 -16.85 -7.35 6.41
C LEU A 443 -16.99 -5.84 6.68
N ASP A 444 -17.64 -5.48 7.77
CA ASP A 444 -17.84 -4.08 8.14
C ASP A 444 -16.52 -3.34 8.40
N ALA A 445 -15.58 -3.99 9.06
CA ALA A 445 -14.27 -3.41 9.31
C ALA A 445 -13.46 -3.26 8.01
N HIS A 446 -13.53 -4.26 7.11
CA HIS A 446 -12.92 -4.19 5.78
C HIS A 446 -13.50 -3.03 4.96
N LEU A 447 -14.83 -2.95 4.84
CA LEU A 447 -15.49 -1.87 4.09
C LEU A 447 -15.22 -0.50 4.71
N ARG A 448 -15.14 -0.41 6.03
CA ARG A 448 -14.79 0.82 6.74
C ARG A 448 -13.36 1.27 6.42
N ALA A 449 -12.39 0.36 6.50
CA ALA A 449 -11.00 0.66 6.18
C ALA A 449 -10.85 1.13 4.73
N MET A 450 -11.49 0.43 3.77
CA MET A 450 -11.51 0.81 2.37
C MET A 450 -12.07 2.23 2.19
N ARG A 451 -13.27 2.51 2.71
CA ARG A 451 -13.92 3.81 2.57
C ARG A 451 -13.15 4.95 3.24
N THR A 452 -12.42 4.65 4.31
CA THR A 452 -11.55 5.65 4.96
C THR A 452 -10.45 6.12 4.03
N ASP A 453 -9.77 5.21 3.32
CA ASP A 453 -8.73 5.57 2.35
C ASP A 453 -9.33 6.37 1.16
N PHE A 454 -10.53 5.97 0.68
CA PHE A 454 -11.26 6.72 -0.36
C PHE A 454 -11.68 8.12 0.11
N ALA A 455 -12.19 8.26 1.32
CA ALA A 455 -12.56 9.55 1.91
C ALA A 455 -11.32 10.44 2.11
N GLU A 456 -10.19 9.86 2.53
CA GLU A 456 -8.94 10.59 2.64
C GLU A 456 -8.49 11.15 1.29
N ALA A 457 -8.51 10.35 0.22
CA ALA A 457 -8.15 10.82 -1.12
C ALA A 457 -9.06 11.98 -1.59
N ARG A 458 -10.36 11.91 -1.30
CA ARG A 458 -11.31 12.98 -1.61
C ARG A 458 -11.02 14.25 -0.84
N ARG A 459 -10.74 14.11 0.45
CA ARG A 459 -10.43 15.24 1.33
C ARG A 459 -9.23 16.05 0.84
N TYR A 460 -8.23 15.36 0.29
CA TYR A 460 -7.02 16.00 -0.22
C TYR A 460 -7.04 16.26 -1.72
N ALA A 461 -8.19 16.13 -2.40
CA ALA A 461 -8.28 16.39 -3.82
C ALA A 461 -7.84 17.82 -4.21
N PRO A 462 -7.00 18.01 -5.24
CA PRO A 462 -6.51 16.99 -6.15
C PRO A 462 -5.48 16.04 -5.53
N ALA A 463 -5.70 14.73 -5.67
CA ALA A 463 -4.87 13.70 -5.05
C ALA A 463 -4.79 12.44 -5.95
N ILE A 464 -3.78 11.60 -5.72
CA ILE A 464 -3.74 10.24 -6.26
C ILE A 464 -4.17 9.28 -5.17
N LEU A 465 -5.16 8.41 -5.47
CA LEU A 465 -5.43 7.22 -4.69
C LEU A 465 -4.73 6.04 -5.34
N PHE A 466 -3.72 5.51 -4.68
CA PHE A 466 -2.98 4.35 -5.14
C PHE A 466 -3.46 3.09 -4.43
N LEU A 467 -4.02 2.15 -5.20
CA LEU A 467 -4.50 0.85 -4.71
C LEU A 467 -3.50 -0.23 -5.01
N ASP A 468 -2.73 -0.66 -4.01
CA ASP A 468 -1.77 -1.74 -4.19
C ASP A 468 -2.41 -3.12 -4.03
N GLU A 469 -1.87 -4.09 -4.76
CA GLU A 469 -2.27 -5.51 -4.70
C GLU A 469 -3.78 -5.73 -4.93
N ILE A 470 -4.38 -5.02 -5.89
CA ILE A 470 -5.82 -5.11 -6.18
C ILE A 470 -6.26 -6.55 -6.55
N ASP A 471 -5.35 -7.38 -7.02
CA ASP A 471 -5.57 -8.80 -7.31
C ASP A 471 -5.86 -9.63 -6.04
N SER A 472 -5.53 -9.14 -4.84
CA SER A 472 -5.88 -9.81 -3.57
C SER A 472 -7.39 -9.82 -3.29
N ILE A 473 -8.14 -8.85 -3.83
CA ILE A 473 -9.61 -8.83 -3.73
C ILE A 473 -10.23 -9.95 -4.56
N GLY A 474 -9.63 -10.27 -5.72
CA GLY A 474 -10.04 -11.37 -6.59
C GLY A 474 -11.11 -11.00 -7.63
N ASN A 475 -11.52 -12.01 -8.38
CA ASN A 475 -12.51 -11.93 -9.45
C ASN A 475 -13.80 -12.66 -9.05
N ARG A 476 -14.94 -11.95 -9.03
CA ARG A 476 -16.25 -12.49 -8.65
C ARG A 476 -16.66 -13.74 -9.42
N GLU A 477 -16.24 -13.88 -10.68
CA GLU A 477 -16.55 -15.05 -11.51
C GLU A 477 -15.89 -16.33 -11.00
N THR A 478 -14.81 -16.19 -10.20
CA THR A 478 -14.05 -17.34 -9.67
C THR A 478 -14.38 -17.64 -8.21
N PHE A 479 -15.19 -16.82 -7.53
CA PHE A 479 -15.49 -17.00 -6.12
C PHE A 479 -16.34 -18.26 -5.89
N GLN A 480 -15.88 -19.11 -4.98
CA GLN A 480 -16.56 -20.34 -4.56
C GLN A 480 -16.40 -20.54 -3.05
N GLY A 481 -17.36 -21.25 -2.46
CA GLY A 481 -17.31 -21.59 -1.04
C GLY A 481 -18.00 -20.57 -0.11
N PRO A 482 -17.85 -20.71 1.20
CA PRO A 482 -18.62 -19.94 2.20
C PRO A 482 -18.33 -18.43 2.18
N ASN A 483 -17.17 -18.02 1.69
CA ASN A 483 -16.74 -16.61 1.67
C ASN A 483 -17.09 -15.90 0.34
N ALA A 484 -17.74 -16.59 -0.62
CA ALA A 484 -18.02 -16.02 -1.94
C ALA A 484 -18.93 -14.78 -1.86
N GLN A 485 -19.91 -14.80 -0.98
CA GLN A 485 -20.81 -13.66 -0.77
C GLN A 485 -20.05 -12.46 -0.18
N TYR A 486 -19.26 -12.69 0.86
CA TYR A 486 -18.40 -11.66 1.49
C TYR A 486 -17.53 -10.96 0.43
N LEU A 487 -16.77 -11.72 -0.37
CA LEU A 487 -15.88 -11.17 -1.39
C LEU A 487 -16.65 -10.43 -2.50
N THR A 488 -17.84 -10.91 -2.84
CA THR A 488 -18.71 -10.24 -3.82
C THR A 488 -19.19 -8.89 -3.32
N GLU A 489 -19.56 -8.78 -2.04
CA GLU A 489 -19.97 -7.52 -1.42
C GLU A 489 -18.83 -6.51 -1.37
N VAL A 490 -17.60 -6.96 -1.06
CA VAL A 490 -16.39 -6.11 -1.10
C VAL A 490 -16.15 -5.56 -2.50
N VAL A 491 -16.19 -6.39 -3.54
CA VAL A 491 -16.01 -5.94 -4.93
C VAL A 491 -17.11 -4.95 -5.33
N ASN A 492 -18.35 -5.19 -4.95
CA ASN A 492 -19.46 -4.28 -5.27
C ASN A 492 -19.29 -2.92 -4.59
N ALA A 493 -18.96 -2.90 -3.30
CA ALA A 493 -18.71 -1.66 -2.57
C ALA A 493 -17.52 -0.88 -3.18
N MET A 494 -16.46 -1.59 -3.60
CA MET A 494 -15.32 -0.97 -4.26
C MET A 494 -15.69 -0.36 -5.61
N LEU A 495 -16.55 -1.03 -6.39
CA LEU A 495 -17.05 -0.50 -7.66
C LEU A 495 -17.87 0.79 -7.47
N GLU A 496 -18.65 0.87 -6.40
CA GLU A 496 -19.42 2.08 -6.02
C GLU A 496 -18.47 3.23 -5.65
N GLU A 497 -17.46 2.97 -4.81
CA GLU A 497 -16.49 3.99 -4.39
C GLU A 497 -15.68 4.52 -5.58
N ILE A 498 -15.21 3.63 -6.47
CA ILE A 498 -14.46 4.00 -7.69
C ILE A 498 -15.36 4.86 -8.59
N GLN A 499 -16.59 4.48 -8.80
CA GLN A 499 -17.52 5.25 -9.65
C GLN A 499 -17.79 6.63 -9.05
N GLY A 500 -17.91 6.74 -7.75
CA GLY A 500 -18.04 8.02 -7.03
C GLY A 500 -16.86 8.96 -7.27
N ILE A 501 -15.63 8.47 -7.20
CA ILE A 501 -14.42 9.26 -7.44
C ILE A 501 -14.32 9.75 -8.89
N VAL A 502 -14.50 8.85 -9.86
CA VAL A 502 -14.27 9.16 -11.26
C VAL A 502 -15.28 10.18 -11.79
N LEU A 503 -16.54 10.12 -11.32
CA LEU A 503 -17.61 11.00 -11.83
C LEU A 503 -17.58 12.43 -11.27
N SER A 504 -17.11 12.64 -10.07
CA SER A 504 -17.36 13.90 -9.34
C SER A 504 -16.13 14.64 -8.83
N GLU A 505 -14.92 14.04 -8.84
CA GLU A 505 -13.81 14.57 -8.06
C GLU A 505 -12.49 14.68 -8.84
N SER A 506 -11.60 15.54 -8.32
CA SER A 506 -10.23 15.72 -8.83
C SER A 506 -9.29 14.67 -8.21
N VAL A 507 -9.74 13.40 -8.10
CA VAL A 507 -8.94 12.28 -7.61
C VAL A 507 -8.57 11.38 -8.77
N ILE A 508 -7.30 11.06 -8.90
CA ILE A 508 -6.76 10.13 -9.88
C ILE A 508 -6.59 8.78 -9.20
N LEU A 509 -7.21 7.75 -9.75
CA LEU A 509 -7.12 6.39 -9.25
C LEU A 509 -6.02 5.65 -10.01
N VAL A 510 -4.99 5.22 -9.31
CA VAL A 510 -3.92 4.37 -9.84
C VAL A 510 -3.93 3.07 -9.07
N ALA A 511 -4.19 1.97 -9.74
CA ALA A 511 -4.15 0.64 -9.12
C ALA A 511 -2.94 -0.17 -9.61
N ALA A 512 -2.47 -1.10 -8.80
CA ALA A 512 -1.36 -1.98 -9.14
C ALA A 512 -1.74 -3.45 -8.96
N THR A 513 -1.30 -4.29 -9.89
CA THR A 513 -1.46 -5.74 -9.83
C THR A 513 -0.25 -6.46 -10.40
N ASN A 514 -0.01 -7.66 -9.90
CA ASN A 514 0.93 -8.59 -10.50
C ASN A 514 0.24 -9.55 -11.49
N TYR A 515 -1.09 -9.73 -11.37
CA TYR A 515 -1.86 -10.75 -12.10
C TYR A 515 -3.17 -10.16 -12.64
N LEU A 516 -3.17 -9.74 -13.90
CA LEU A 516 -4.35 -9.14 -14.54
C LEU A 516 -5.59 -10.02 -14.50
N ASP A 517 -5.41 -11.33 -14.66
CA ASP A 517 -6.51 -12.31 -14.71
C ASP A 517 -7.23 -12.46 -13.37
N LYS A 518 -6.59 -12.08 -12.26
CA LYS A 518 -7.20 -12.10 -10.93
C LYS A 518 -8.02 -10.84 -10.64
N VAL A 519 -7.86 -9.77 -11.41
CA VAL A 519 -8.62 -8.53 -11.23
C VAL A 519 -9.98 -8.66 -11.88
N ASP A 520 -11.04 -8.36 -11.12
CA ASP A 520 -12.43 -8.42 -11.62
C ASP A 520 -12.60 -7.60 -12.90
N PRO A 521 -13.18 -8.19 -13.97
CA PRO A 521 -13.37 -7.49 -15.24
C PRO A 521 -14.18 -6.20 -15.14
N ALA A 522 -15.10 -6.09 -14.16
CA ALA A 522 -15.90 -4.88 -13.98
C ALA A 522 -15.05 -3.68 -13.51
N LEU A 523 -13.94 -3.91 -12.81
CA LEU A 523 -13.00 -2.86 -12.40
C LEU A 523 -12.26 -2.26 -13.60
N ARG A 524 -12.08 -3.03 -14.68
CA ARG A 524 -11.34 -2.64 -15.89
C ARG A 524 -12.22 -2.05 -17.00
N ARG A 525 -13.51 -1.79 -16.72
CA ARG A 525 -14.42 -1.19 -17.71
C ARG A 525 -14.17 0.31 -17.85
N ALA A 526 -14.56 0.84 -19.02
CA ALA A 526 -14.49 2.27 -19.33
C ALA A 526 -15.07 3.14 -18.19
N GLY A 527 -14.33 4.20 -17.84
CA GLY A 527 -14.66 5.09 -16.74
C GLY A 527 -14.31 4.54 -15.35
N ARG A 528 -13.41 3.54 -15.25
CA ARG A 528 -12.87 3.00 -13.99
C ARG A 528 -11.35 2.86 -14.13
N LEU A 529 -10.80 1.66 -14.05
CA LEU A 529 -9.39 1.34 -14.30
C LEU A 529 -9.22 0.87 -15.75
N ASP A 530 -9.62 1.68 -16.70
CA ASP A 530 -9.69 1.32 -18.11
C ASP A 530 -8.35 1.45 -18.84
N GLN A 531 -7.44 2.27 -18.35
CA GLN A 531 -6.11 2.38 -18.90
C GLN A 531 -5.16 1.33 -18.27
N VAL A 532 -5.00 0.19 -18.94
CA VAL A 532 -4.06 -0.85 -18.48
C VAL A 532 -2.66 -0.56 -19.01
N VAL A 533 -1.72 -0.36 -18.08
CA VAL A 533 -0.35 0.07 -18.37
C VAL A 533 0.64 -1.01 -17.93
N PRO A 534 1.25 -1.75 -18.89
CA PRO A 534 2.26 -2.74 -18.54
C PRO A 534 3.59 -2.07 -18.15
N ILE A 535 4.17 -2.51 -17.03
CA ILE A 535 5.53 -2.18 -16.63
C ILE A 535 6.39 -3.43 -16.86
N PRO A 536 7.22 -3.46 -17.90
CA PRO A 536 8.06 -4.60 -18.20
C PRO A 536 9.22 -4.72 -17.22
N LEU A 537 9.92 -5.84 -17.27
CA LEU A 537 11.25 -5.92 -16.65
C LEU A 537 12.18 -4.92 -17.35
N PRO A 538 13.10 -4.27 -16.61
CA PRO A 538 14.01 -3.29 -17.19
C PRO A 538 14.90 -3.89 -18.27
N SER A 539 15.16 -3.14 -19.33
CA SER A 539 16.20 -3.43 -20.31
C SER A 539 17.60 -3.33 -19.67
N ILE A 540 18.62 -3.80 -20.37
CA ILE A 540 20.00 -3.64 -19.90
C ILE A 540 20.36 -2.18 -19.64
N ASP A 541 19.98 -1.29 -20.56
CA ASP A 541 20.19 0.16 -20.37
C ASP A 541 19.37 0.70 -19.18
N GLY A 542 18.17 0.17 -18.97
CA GLY A 542 17.36 0.47 -17.80
C GLY A 542 18.02 0.01 -16.48
N LEU A 543 18.51 -1.24 -16.45
CA LEU A 543 19.23 -1.79 -15.29
C LEU A 543 20.51 -1.03 -15.00
N GLN A 544 21.29 -0.67 -16.02
CA GLN A 544 22.49 0.12 -15.86
C GLN A 544 22.19 1.45 -15.15
N ARG A 545 21.18 2.18 -15.60
CA ARG A 545 20.75 3.44 -14.97
C ARG A 545 20.20 3.25 -13.58
N ILE A 546 19.51 2.12 -13.30
CA ILE A 546 19.03 1.80 -11.97
C ILE A 546 20.22 1.53 -11.03
N PHE A 547 21.28 0.81 -11.49
CA PHE A 547 22.52 0.69 -10.72
C PHE A 547 23.17 2.04 -10.44
N GLU A 548 23.31 2.89 -11.49
CA GLU A 548 23.88 4.23 -11.34
C GLU A 548 23.11 5.08 -10.34
N TYR A 549 21.76 5.02 -10.36
CA TYR A 549 20.90 5.71 -9.43
C TYR A 549 21.12 5.26 -7.96
N HIS A 550 21.06 3.96 -7.69
CA HIS A 550 21.24 3.47 -6.32
C HIS A 550 22.68 3.63 -5.82
N LEU A 551 23.68 3.52 -6.68
CA LEU A 551 25.06 3.82 -6.34
C LEU A 551 25.28 5.30 -6.03
N ALA A 552 24.59 6.20 -6.73
CA ALA A 552 24.63 7.63 -6.44
C ALA A 552 24.01 7.96 -5.07
N GLN A 553 22.92 7.30 -4.69
CA GLN A 553 22.33 7.45 -3.35
C GLN A 553 23.29 6.97 -2.24
N VAL A 554 23.90 5.81 -2.44
CA VAL A 554 24.85 5.26 -1.46
C VAL A 554 26.11 6.12 -1.34
N ARG A 555 26.50 6.88 -2.38
CA ARG A 555 27.65 7.80 -2.32
C ARG A 555 27.51 8.91 -1.28
N GLU A 556 26.31 9.22 -0.85
CA GLU A 556 26.09 10.14 0.26
C GLU A 556 26.53 9.54 1.61
N GLU A 557 26.51 8.20 1.72
CA GLU A 557 26.82 7.46 2.95
C GLU A 557 28.16 6.67 2.89
N ALA A 558 28.61 6.28 1.70
CA ALA A 558 29.77 5.44 1.48
C ALA A 558 30.48 5.78 0.15
N GLU A 559 31.82 5.65 0.15
CA GLU A 559 32.65 5.85 -1.04
C GLU A 559 32.46 4.67 -2.03
N VAL A 560 32.32 4.97 -3.33
CA VAL A 560 32.27 3.99 -4.42
C VAL A 560 33.55 4.11 -5.24
N ALA A 561 34.23 3.00 -5.43
CA ALA A 561 35.49 2.94 -6.17
C ALA A 561 35.28 3.22 -7.68
N ASP A 562 36.35 3.66 -8.35
CA ASP A 562 36.33 3.99 -9.78
C ASP A 562 36.32 2.76 -10.70
N ASP A 563 36.48 1.56 -10.17
CA ASP A 563 36.48 0.31 -10.92
C ASP A 563 35.08 -0.24 -11.26
N VAL A 564 34.04 0.41 -10.77
CA VAL A 564 32.65 -0.08 -10.93
C VAL A 564 32.14 0.13 -12.36
N ASP A 565 31.94 -0.99 -13.06
CA ASP A 565 31.32 -1.05 -14.39
C ASP A 565 29.84 -1.47 -14.26
N THR A 566 28.95 -0.48 -14.30
CA THR A 566 27.48 -0.70 -14.19
C THR A 566 26.91 -1.45 -15.38
N ARG A 567 27.55 -1.39 -16.57
CA ARG A 567 27.13 -2.13 -17.75
C ARG A 567 27.27 -3.64 -17.58
N VAL A 568 28.40 -4.09 -17.04
CA VAL A 568 28.62 -5.51 -16.71
C VAL A 568 27.57 -5.99 -15.70
N LEU A 569 27.33 -5.22 -14.65
CA LEU A 569 26.31 -5.54 -13.64
C LEU A 569 24.92 -5.64 -14.23
N ALA A 570 24.55 -4.72 -15.13
CA ALA A 570 23.26 -4.70 -15.82
C ALA A 570 23.05 -5.95 -16.68
N VAL A 571 24.08 -6.40 -17.39
CA VAL A 571 24.00 -7.64 -18.18
C VAL A 571 23.78 -8.86 -17.29
N LEU A 572 24.52 -8.94 -16.18
CA LEU A 572 24.37 -10.02 -15.20
C LEU A 572 23.02 -10.01 -14.48
N ALA A 573 22.44 -8.83 -14.27
CA ALA A 573 21.14 -8.63 -13.66
C ALA A 573 19.98 -8.70 -14.67
N PHE A 574 20.23 -9.01 -15.96
CA PHE A 574 19.18 -9.06 -16.95
C PHE A 574 18.09 -10.08 -16.56
N GLY A 575 16.83 -9.66 -16.69
CA GLY A 575 15.68 -10.45 -16.25
C GLY A 575 15.31 -10.26 -14.78
N LEU A 576 16.06 -9.45 -14.03
CA LEU A 576 15.77 -9.07 -12.64
C LEU A 576 15.07 -7.70 -12.58
N THR A 577 14.62 -7.35 -11.41
CA THR A 577 13.84 -6.13 -11.16
C THR A 577 14.69 -4.99 -10.58
N GLY A 578 14.14 -3.77 -10.55
CA GLY A 578 14.80 -2.65 -9.87
C GLY A 578 15.00 -2.89 -8.36
N ALA A 579 14.08 -3.58 -7.72
CA ALA A 579 14.21 -3.95 -6.29
C ALA A 579 15.36 -4.94 -6.06
N ASP A 580 15.63 -5.84 -7.01
CA ASP A 580 16.80 -6.73 -6.93
C ASP A 580 18.08 -5.92 -7.01
N VAL A 581 18.17 -4.93 -7.90
CA VAL A 581 19.33 -4.04 -8.02
C VAL A 581 19.56 -3.25 -6.73
N GLU A 582 18.53 -2.68 -6.15
CA GLU A 582 18.60 -2.01 -4.84
C GLU A 582 19.14 -2.95 -3.76
N PHE A 583 18.62 -4.17 -3.72
CA PHE A 583 19.07 -5.20 -2.78
C PHE A 583 20.59 -5.50 -2.96
N PHE A 584 21.07 -5.63 -4.19
CA PHE A 584 22.48 -5.88 -4.48
C PHE A 584 23.37 -4.72 -4.05
N VAL A 585 22.99 -3.49 -4.36
CA VAL A 585 23.77 -2.30 -3.96
C VAL A 585 23.83 -2.18 -2.45
N ARG A 586 22.72 -2.40 -1.72
CA ARG A 586 22.71 -2.42 -0.25
C ARG A 586 23.57 -3.56 0.32
N GLY A 587 23.56 -4.71 -0.32
CA GLY A 587 24.39 -5.85 0.07
C GLY A 587 25.87 -5.56 -0.09
N ALA A 588 26.28 -4.99 -1.23
CA ALA A 588 27.65 -4.57 -1.52
C ALA A 588 28.12 -3.48 -0.56
N ALA A 589 27.30 -2.47 -0.30
CA ALA A 589 27.59 -1.41 0.66
C ALA A 589 27.83 -1.95 2.07
N ARG A 590 27.01 -2.92 2.52
CA ARG A 590 27.18 -3.59 3.82
C ARG A 590 28.53 -4.32 3.89
N ARG A 591 28.92 -5.05 2.82
CA ARG A 591 30.19 -5.77 2.75
C ARG A 591 31.36 -4.81 2.84
N ALA A 592 31.40 -3.77 2.03
CA ALA A 592 32.45 -2.76 2.01
C ALA A 592 32.58 -2.04 3.36
N ARG A 593 31.46 -1.71 4.01
CA ARG A 593 31.41 -1.10 5.34
C ARG A 593 32.03 -1.99 6.41
N HIS A 594 31.77 -3.31 6.40
CA HIS A 594 32.37 -4.25 7.34
C HIS A 594 33.90 -4.35 7.20
N GLU A 595 34.41 -4.14 5.99
CA GLU A 595 35.84 -4.16 5.69
C GLU A 595 36.47 -2.75 5.70
N ASN A 596 35.70 -1.72 5.99
CA ASN A 596 36.10 -0.31 6.10
C ASN A 596 36.83 0.20 4.84
N ARG A 597 36.25 -0.09 3.66
CA ARG A 597 36.78 0.30 2.34
C ARG A 597 35.65 0.77 1.39
N PRO A 598 36.00 1.42 0.25
CA PRO A 598 35.03 1.73 -0.78
C PRO A 598 34.32 0.50 -1.35
N ILE A 599 33.11 0.71 -1.90
CA ILE A 599 32.38 -0.31 -2.64
C ILE A 599 33.07 -0.52 -3.97
N GLY A 600 33.58 -1.71 -4.23
CA GLY A 600 34.24 -2.07 -5.49
C GLY A 600 33.35 -2.95 -6.38
N GLN A 601 33.81 -3.14 -7.64
CA GLN A 601 33.18 -4.03 -8.61
C GLN A 601 32.97 -5.45 -8.07
N ALA A 602 33.96 -5.97 -7.33
CA ALA A 602 33.89 -7.32 -6.76
C ALA A 602 32.75 -7.51 -5.75
N ASP A 603 32.39 -6.48 -4.97
CA ASP A 603 31.28 -6.55 -4.03
C ASP A 603 29.94 -6.67 -4.75
N LEU A 604 29.75 -5.84 -5.78
CA LEU A 604 28.55 -5.82 -6.59
C LEU A 604 28.39 -7.13 -7.39
N LEU A 605 29.48 -7.60 -7.99
CA LEU A 605 29.50 -8.89 -8.69
C LEU A 605 29.12 -10.04 -7.75
N ALA A 606 29.66 -10.06 -6.54
CA ALA A 606 29.35 -11.08 -5.56
C ALA A 606 27.86 -11.10 -5.15
N GLU A 607 27.22 -9.94 -5.05
CA GLU A 607 25.78 -9.87 -4.76
C GLU A 607 24.94 -10.26 -6.00
N VAL A 608 25.23 -9.73 -7.17
CA VAL A 608 24.50 -10.01 -8.42
C VAL A 608 24.59 -11.49 -8.80
N THR A 609 25.77 -12.08 -8.65
CA THR A 609 26.00 -13.49 -8.98
C THR A 609 25.61 -14.44 -7.83
N ARG A 610 25.12 -13.90 -6.70
CA ARG A 610 24.76 -14.67 -5.50
C ARG A 610 25.87 -15.58 -5.00
N LEU A 611 27.11 -15.09 -5.06
CA LEU A 611 28.25 -15.81 -4.54
C LEU A 611 28.06 -16.11 -3.04
N PRO A 612 28.46 -17.29 -2.55
CA PRO A 612 28.36 -17.62 -1.13
C PRO A 612 29.09 -16.60 -0.28
N ARG A 613 28.43 -16.07 0.75
CA ARG A 613 29.03 -15.07 1.66
C ARG A 613 30.12 -15.61 2.56
N ARG A 614 30.27 -16.94 2.66
CA ARG A 614 31.29 -17.62 3.48
C ARG A 614 32.24 -18.40 2.57
N PRO A 615 33.57 -18.13 2.63
CA PRO A 615 34.54 -18.87 1.86
C PRO A 615 34.48 -20.38 2.08
N ASP A 616 34.09 -20.80 3.29
CA ASP A 616 34.03 -22.22 3.67
C ASP A 616 32.88 -23.00 3.01
N SER A 617 31.93 -22.32 2.37
CA SER A 617 30.80 -22.94 1.66
C SER A 617 31.03 -23.06 0.14
N ILE A 618 32.14 -22.56 -0.37
CA ILE A 618 32.54 -22.70 -1.76
C ILE A 618 33.24 -24.04 -1.92
N PRO A 619 32.82 -24.91 -2.85
CA PRO A 619 33.57 -26.11 -3.17
C PRO A 619 34.99 -25.72 -3.56
N GLN A 620 36.00 -26.18 -2.81
CA GLN A 620 37.39 -25.99 -3.19
C GLN A 620 37.71 -26.98 -4.31
N LEU A 621 37.74 -26.47 -5.53
CA LEU A 621 38.18 -27.24 -6.69
C LEU A 621 39.68 -27.52 -6.61
N GLY A 622 40.08 -28.74 -6.87
CA GLY A 622 41.49 -29.06 -7.08
C GLY A 622 42.07 -28.38 -8.33
N ALA A 623 43.37 -28.17 -8.42
CA ALA A 623 44.01 -27.48 -9.56
C ALA A 623 43.63 -28.07 -10.92
N GLN A 624 43.48 -29.40 -11.00
CA GLN A 624 43.03 -30.07 -12.25
C GLN A 624 41.58 -29.79 -12.58
N GLU A 625 40.71 -29.77 -11.57
CA GLU A 625 39.28 -29.43 -11.77
C GLU A 625 39.09 -27.97 -12.17
N LEU A 626 39.82 -27.05 -11.52
CA LEU A 626 39.82 -25.63 -11.86
C LEU A 626 40.27 -25.41 -13.30
N HIS A 627 41.37 -26.08 -13.73
CA HIS A 627 41.83 -26.03 -15.11
C HIS A 627 40.77 -26.54 -16.10
N ARG A 628 40.09 -27.63 -15.76
CA ARG A 628 38.99 -28.16 -16.59
C ARG A 628 37.83 -27.20 -16.74
N VAL A 629 37.40 -26.59 -15.62
CA VAL A 629 36.38 -25.54 -15.64
C VAL A 629 36.83 -24.35 -16.47
N ALA A 630 38.03 -23.89 -16.31
CA ALA A 630 38.60 -22.78 -17.08
C ALA A 630 38.60 -23.05 -18.61
N VAL A 631 39.01 -24.24 -19.01
CA VAL A 631 39.00 -24.68 -20.42
C VAL A 631 37.56 -24.75 -20.96
N HIS A 632 36.62 -25.28 -20.16
CA HIS A 632 35.21 -25.35 -20.51
C HIS A 632 34.59 -23.99 -20.77
N GLU A 633 34.72 -23.07 -19.82
CA GLU A 633 34.21 -21.73 -19.94
C GLU A 633 34.88 -20.90 -21.05
N ALA A 634 36.19 -21.09 -21.22
CA ALA A 634 36.93 -20.48 -22.34
C ALA A 634 36.37 -20.93 -23.70
N GLY A 635 35.95 -22.20 -23.82
CA GLY A 635 35.26 -22.72 -25.00
C GLY A 635 33.97 -21.97 -25.32
N HIS A 636 33.09 -21.79 -24.32
CA HIS A 636 31.84 -21.01 -24.45
C HIS A 636 32.12 -19.57 -24.85
N ALA A 637 33.03 -18.89 -24.17
CA ALA A 637 33.40 -17.51 -24.43
C ALA A 637 33.93 -17.33 -25.85
N LEU A 638 34.86 -18.22 -26.29
CA LEU A 638 35.42 -18.14 -27.64
C LEU A 638 34.41 -18.44 -28.74
N ALA A 639 33.54 -19.43 -28.55
CA ALA A 639 32.45 -19.72 -29.47
C ALA A 639 31.53 -18.49 -29.62
N ARG A 640 31.24 -17.83 -28.49
CA ARG A 640 30.41 -16.61 -28.49
C ARG A 640 31.06 -15.48 -29.28
N LEU A 641 32.33 -15.20 -29.02
CA LEU A 641 33.10 -14.19 -29.76
C LEU A 641 33.25 -14.47 -31.25
N MET A 642 33.22 -15.74 -31.65
CA MET A 642 33.25 -16.17 -33.06
C MET A 642 31.87 -16.18 -33.74
N SER A 643 30.78 -15.95 -32.99
CA SER A 643 29.43 -15.86 -33.56
C SER A 643 29.29 -14.56 -34.32
N ALA A 644 28.92 -14.66 -35.60
CA ALA A 644 28.76 -13.46 -36.45
C ALA A 644 27.55 -12.61 -36.08
N SER A 645 26.58 -13.20 -35.39
CA SER A 645 25.34 -12.51 -35.00
C SER A 645 25.39 -11.97 -33.55
N ARG A 646 26.36 -12.35 -32.71
CA ARG A 646 26.38 -12.09 -31.28
C ARG A 646 27.74 -11.87 -30.66
N GLY A 647 28.78 -11.66 -31.47
CA GLY A 647 30.16 -11.53 -30.97
C GLY A 647 30.39 -10.37 -29.98
N ASP A 648 29.58 -9.33 -30.08
CA ASP A 648 29.70 -8.16 -29.21
C ASP A 648 28.87 -8.28 -27.90
N ASP A 649 28.07 -9.31 -27.77
CA ASP A 649 27.17 -9.48 -26.63
C ASP A 649 27.86 -10.07 -25.37
N LEU A 650 29.10 -10.57 -25.49
CA LEU A 650 29.83 -11.15 -24.37
C LEU A 650 30.19 -10.08 -23.35
N ALA A 651 29.69 -10.21 -22.13
CA ALA A 651 29.91 -9.25 -21.07
C ALA A 651 30.97 -9.70 -20.07
N PHE A 652 30.95 -10.98 -19.69
CA PHE A 652 31.73 -11.44 -18.55
C PHE A 652 31.88 -12.98 -18.53
N ILE A 653 32.96 -13.47 -18.00
CA ILE A 653 33.23 -14.90 -17.74
C ILE A 653 33.81 -15.06 -16.34
N SER A 654 33.38 -16.07 -15.60
CA SER A 654 33.84 -16.39 -14.24
C SER A 654 33.96 -17.90 -14.06
N ILE A 655 34.97 -18.33 -13.32
CA ILE A 655 35.14 -19.71 -12.86
C ILE A 655 35.04 -19.81 -11.33
N ILE A 656 34.42 -18.81 -10.70
CA ILE A 656 34.13 -18.84 -9.27
C ILE A 656 32.84 -19.63 -9.06
N PRO A 657 32.88 -20.74 -8.27
CA PRO A 657 31.67 -21.54 -8.02
C PRO A 657 30.56 -20.78 -7.33
N ARG A 658 29.32 -20.99 -7.75
CA ARG A 658 28.11 -20.36 -7.18
C ARG A 658 27.45 -21.24 -6.12
N ALA A 659 26.57 -20.62 -5.34
CA ALA A 659 25.76 -21.29 -4.32
C ALA A 659 24.78 -22.32 -4.90
N ASP A 660 24.40 -22.20 -6.17
CA ASP A 660 23.51 -23.12 -6.88
C ASP A 660 24.25 -24.38 -7.44
N GLY A 661 25.55 -24.47 -7.21
CA GLY A 661 26.40 -25.56 -7.68
C GLY A 661 26.98 -25.35 -9.07
N THR A 662 26.76 -24.21 -9.72
CA THR A 662 27.43 -23.84 -10.97
C THR A 662 28.91 -23.56 -10.72
N LEU A 663 29.79 -24.22 -11.45
CA LEU A 663 31.27 -24.13 -11.24
C LEU A 663 31.92 -22.99 -12.03
N GLY A 664 31.28 -22.55 -13.13
CA GLY A 664 31.69 -21.43 -13.96
C GLY A 664 30.51 -20.97 -14.82
N PHE A 665 30.63 -19.82 -15.43
CA PHE A 665 29.62 -19.31 -16.36
C PHE A 665 30.15 -18.22 -17.29
N VAL A 666 29.51 -18.10 -18.45
CA VAL A 666 29.67 -17.02 -19.41
C VAL A 666 28.41 -16.19 -19.46
N ALA A 667 28.49 -14.91 -19.13
CA ALA A 667 27.41 -13.95 -19.24
C ALA A 667 27.45 -13.21 -20.56
N SER A 668 26.31 -13.15 -21.22
CA SER A 668 26.16 -12.41 -22.48
C SER A 668 24.85 -11.60 -22.46
N ALA A 669 24.88 -10.44 -23.10
CA ALA A 669 23.65 -9.69 -23.32
C ALA A 669 22.66 -10.53 -24.14
N PRO A 670 21.37 -10.51 -23.82
CA PRO A 670 20.36 -11.14 -24.64
C PRO A 670 20.27 -10.41 -25.98
N SER A 671 19.94 -11.17 -27.02
CA SER A 671 19.70 -10.57 -28.35
C SER A 671 18.50 -9.62 -28.30
N GLU A 672 18.65 -8.43 -28.83
CA GLU A 672 17.53 -7.50 -29.05
C GLU A 672 16.52 -8.02 -30.07
N SER A 673 16.94 -8.92 -30.96
CA SER A 673 16.06 -9.55 -31.95
C SER A 673 15.22 -10.65 -31.31
N GLN A 674 13.91 -10.45 -31.29
CA GLN A 674 12.94 -11.51 -30.94
C GLN A 674 12.74 -12.54 -32.06
N VAL A 675 13.32 -12.31 -33.25
CA VAL A 675 13.18 -13.21 -34.39
C VAL A 675 14.40 -14.13 -34.50
N ALA A 676 14.17 -15.38 -34.19
CA ALA A 676 15.19 -16.41 -34.40
C ALA A 676 15.28 -16.80 -35.90
N THR A 677 16.47 -16.81 -36.44
CA THR A 677 16.74 -17.33 -37.77
C THR A 677 17.43 -18.69 -37.70
N ARG A 678 17.46 -19.44 -38.81
CA ARG A 678 18.20 -20.71 -38.91
C ARG A 678 19.65 -20.54 -38.44
N ARG A 679 20.32 -19.48 -38.90
CA ARG A 679 21.69 -19.14 -38.56
C ARG A 679 21.87 -18.92 -37.06
N THR A 680 21.05 -18.03 -36.46
CA THR A 680 21.18 -17.68 -35.06
C THR A 680 20.91 -18.88 -34.12
N MET A 681 20.02 -19.79 -34.52
CA MET A 681 19.77 -21.03 -33.78
C MET A 681 20.93 -22.03 -33.86
N LEU A 682 21.56 -22.18 -35.03
CA LEU A 682 22.74 -23.01 -35.17
C LEU A 682 23.93 -22.46 -34.38
N GLU A 683 24.15 -21.15 -34.38
CA GLU A 683 25.17 -20.51 -33.55
C GLU A 683 24.90 -20.69 -32.05
N GLN A 684 23.64 -20.71 -31.62
CA GLN A 684 23.27 -21.05 -30.23
C GLN A 684 23.62 -22.50 -29.88
N LEU A 685 23.36 -23.44 -30.76
CA LEU A 685 23.72 -24.86 -30.56
C LEU A 685 25.24 -25.02 -30.46
N GLU A 686 25.99 -24.40 -31.37
CA GLU A 686 27.46 -24.42 -31.36
C GLU A 686 27.98 -23.84 -30.04
N THR A 687 27.42 -22.70 -29.55
CA THR A 687 27.79 -22.07 -28.30
C THR A 687 27.51 -22.98 -27.11
N ALA A 688 26.35 -23.61 -27.07
CA ALA A 688 26.00 -24.50 -25.97
C ALA A 688 26.89 -25.77 -25.88
N LEU A 689 27.40 -26.25 -27.03
CA LEU A 689 28.27 -27.43 -27.11
C LEU A 689 29.77 -27.09 -26.99
N ALA A 690 30.12 -25.79 -26.98
CA ALA A 690 31.50 -25.32 -27.09
C ALA A 690 32.38 -25.67 -25.88
N GLY A 691 31.82 -25.62 -24.65
CA GLY A 691 32.55 -26.02 -23.43
C GLY A 691 33.04 -27.48 -23.53
N ARG A 692 32.12 -28.39 -23.90
CA ARG A 692 32.45 -29.80 -24.15
C ARG A 692 33.45 -29.99 -25.30
N ALA A 693 33.30 -29.22 -26.39
CA ALA A 693 34.24 -29.28 -27.50
C ALA A 693 35.65 -28.78 -27.11
N ALA A 694 35.75 -27.74 -26.31
CA ALA A 694 37.01 -27.23 -25.79
C ALA A 694 37.75 -28.27 -24.93
N GLU A 695 37.00 -28.94 -24.02
CA GLU A 695 37.54 -30.06 -23.24
C GLU A 695 38.08 -31.17 -24.17
N SER A 696 37.35 -31.54 -25.23
CA SER A 696 37.76 -32.53 -26.18
C SER A 696 39.05 -32.14 -26.92
N VAL A 697 39.17 -30.84 -27.29
CA VAL A 697 40.37 -30.28 -27.96
C VAL A 697 41.60 -30.31 -27.03
N VAL A 698 41.46 -30.07 -25.73
CA VAL A 698 42.55 -29.95 -24.77
C VAL A 698 42.94 -31.30 -24.16
N PHE A 699 41.94 -32.08 -23.69
CA PHE A 699 42.14 -33.31 -22.93
C PHE A 699 41.96 -34.59 -23.80
N GLY A 700 41.36 -34.46 -24.98
CA GLY A 700 41.03 -35.59 -25.83
C GLY A 700 39.59 -36.06 -25.66
N ALA A 701 39.08 -36.75 -26.68
CA ALA A 701 37.64 -37.15 -26.74
C ALA A 701 37.22 -38.13 -25.64
N ASP A 702 38.16 -38.92 -25.13
CA ASP A 702 37.90 -39.96 -24.10
C ASP A 702 37.89 -39.38 -22.68
N ASP A 703 38.41 -38.13 -22.46
CA ASP A 703 38.48 -37.48 -21.14
C ASP A 703 37.67 -36.18 -21.06
N VAL A 704 36.43 -36.24 -21.56
CA VAL A 704 35.47 -35.14 -21.52
C VAL A 704 34.54 -35.30 -20.33
N SER A 705 34.33 -34.22 -19.57
CA SER A 705 33.42 -34.24 -18.40
C SER A 705 31.96 -34.19 -18.77
N THR A 706 31.11 -34.45 -17.79
CA THR A 706 29.62 -34.24 -17.92
C THR A 706 29.21 -32.77 -17.97
N GLY A 707 30.19 -31.85 -17.77
CA GLY A 707 29.97 -30.42 -17.66
C GLY A 707 29.67 -29.95 -16.22
N ALA A 708 29.80 -28.67 -15.97
CA ALA A 708 29.66 -28.07 -14.66
C ALA A 708 28.26 -28.23 -14.01
N GLY A 709 27.22 -28.47 -14.79
CA GLY A 709 25.85 -28.74 -14.35
C GLY A 709 25.52 -30.24 -14.14
N GLY A 710 26.47 -31.15 -14.37
CA GLY A 710 26.25 -32.61 -14.29
C GLY A 710 25.11 -33.07 -15.21
N SER A 711 24.28 -34.02 -14.72
CA SER A 711 23.12 -34.54 -15.46
C SER A 711 21.83 -33.71 -15.23
N SER A 712 21.93 -32.48 -14.73
CA SER A 712 20.77 -31.65 -14.42
C SER A 712 20.05 -31.17 -15.69
N GLN A 713 18.79 -30.78 -15.54
CA GLN A 713 18.01 -30.15 -16.61
C GLN A 713 18.59 -28.78 -17.06
N HIS A 714 19.53 -28.23 -16.32
CA HIS A 714 20.18 -26.93 -16.57
C HIS A 714 21.57 -27.09 -17.22
N SER A 715 22.02 -28.31 -17.52
CA SER A 715 23.29 -28.55 -18.18
C SER A 715 23.30 -28.04 -19.65
N ASP A 716 24.50 -27.75 -20.17
CA ASP A 716 24.71 -27.29 -21.54
C ASP A 716 24.14 -28.29 -22.56
N LEU A 717 24.32 -29.58 -22.31
CA LEU A 717 23.75 -30.60 -23.16
C LEU A 717 22.22 -30.61 -23.15
N ALA A 718 21.62 -30.40 -22.01
CA ALA A 718 20.16 -30.26 -21.90
C ALA A 718 19.67 -28.98 -22.63
N ALA A 719 20.39 -27.87 -22.51
CA ALA A 719 20.10 -26.63 -23.23
C ALA A 719 20.24 -26.82 -24.75
N ALA A 720 21.31 -27.44 -25.23
CA ALA A 720 21.50 -27.76 -26.62
C ALA A 720 20.39 -28.69 -27.15
N THR A 721 20.02 -29.73 -26.40
CA THR A 721 18.93 -30.65 -26.78
C THR A 721 17.59 -29.93 -26.90
N ARG A 722 17.24 -29.08 -25.94
CA ARG A 722 16.00 -28.26 -26.02
C ARG A 722 15.99 -27.35 -27.25
N THR A 723 17.10 -26.67 -27.53
CA THR A 723 17.24 -25.78 -28.70
C THR A 723 17.11 -26.57 -30.01
N ALA A 724 17.76 -27.71 -30.10
CA ALA A 724 17.66 -28.59 -31.27
C ALA A 724 16.25 -29.17 -31.48
N THR A 725 15.60 -29.58 -30.38
CA THR A 725 14.21 -30.06 -30.41
C THR A 725 13.25 -28.93 -30.85
N TYR A 726 13.41 -27.73 -30.29
CA TYR A 726 12.63 -26.56 -30.72
C TYR A 726 12.85 -26.28 -32.22
N TYR A 727 14.10 -26.28 -32.67
CA TYR A 727 14.45 -26.09 -34.09
C TYR A 727 13.74 -27.08 -35.00
N VAL A 728 13.80 -28.39 -34.69
CA VAL A 728 13.25 -29.47 -35.55
C VAL A 728 11.72 -29.54 -35.43
N CYS A 729 11.14 -29.32 -34.27
CA CYS A 729 9.74 -29.68 -33.99
C CYS A 729 8.79 -28.48 -33.88
N GLN A 730 9.29 -27.28 -33.63
CA GLN A 730 8.43 -26.15 -33.24
C GLN A 730 8.71 -24.86 -34.01
N SER A 731 9.93 -24.63 -34.50
CA SER A 731 10.33 -23.35 -35.08
C SER A 731 9.84 -23.14 -36.51
N GLY A 732 9.45 -24.19 -37.20
CA GLY A 732 9.19 -24.16 -38.66
C GLY A 732 10.44 -23.99 -39.53
N LEU A 733 11.66 -24.05 -38.93
CA LEU A 733 12.95 -23.90 -39.65
C LEU A 733 13.61 -25.25 -39.95
N GLY A 734 13.04 -26.36 -39.47
CA GLY A 734 13.55 -27.73 -39.71
C GLY A 734 13.42 -28.19 -41.17
N ASP A 735 14.34 -29.05 -41.64
CA ASP A 735 14.43 -29.50 -43.04
C ASP A 735 13.37 -30.51 -43.49
N THR A 736 12.65 -31.13 -42.55
CA THR A 736 11.76 -32.30 -42.85
C THR A 736 10.27 -31.98 -42.88
N SER A 737 9.79 -30.97 -42.17
CA SER A 737 8.41 -30.50 -42.28
C SER A 737 8.30 -29.14 -41.61
N SER A 738 8.52 -28.10 -42.35
CA SER A 738 8.55 -26.73 -41.87
C SER A 738 7.18 -26.21 -41.37
N LEU A 739 6.12 -26.97 -41.49
CA LEU A 739 4.77 -26.55 -41.15
C LEU A 739 4.16 -27.37 -39.97
N LEU A 740 4.92 -28.28 -39.38
CA LEU A 740 4.44 -29.07 -38.24
C LEU A 740 4.98 -28.49 -36.91
N TRP A 741 4.08 -28.23 -35.98
CA TRP A 741 4.41 -27.87 -34.63
C TRP A 741 3.99 -28.98 -33.67
N THR A 742 4.90 -29.53 -32.89
CA THR A 742 4.63 -30.57 -31.89
C THR A 742 5.53 -30.44 -30.67
N THR A 743 5.01 -30.76 -29.49
CA THR A 743 5.77 -30.89 -28.23
C THR A 743 6.24 -32.34 -27.99
N GLU A 744 5.68 -33.33 -28.73
CA GLU A 744 6.03 -34.74 -28.63
C GLU A 744 6.72 -35.16 -29.92
N PRO A 745 8.06 -35.22 -29.94
CA PRO A 745 8.80 -35.56 -31.16
C PRO A 745 8.64 -37.03 -31.51
N SER A 746 8.43 -37.32 -32.80
CA SER A 746 8.46 -38.66 -33.33
C SER A 746 9.88 -39.27 -33.30
N PRO A 747 10.03 -40.60 -33.38
CA PRO A 747 11.36 -41.24 -33.49
C PRO A 747 12.25 -40.68 -34.62
N GLU A 748 11.65 -40.31 -35.75
CA GLU A 748 12.34 -39.73 -36.88
C GLU A 748 12.82 -38.31 -36.53
N GLN A 749 12.02 -37.49 -35.81
CA GLN A 749 12.41 -36.17 -35.35
C GLN A 749 13.51 -36.23 -34.29
N ILE A 750 13.47 -37.25 -33.40
CA ILE A 750 14.54 -37.49 -32.42
C ILE A 750 15.86 -37.84 -33.14
N ALA A 751 15.82 -38.67 -34.17
CA ALA A 751 17.02 -38.95 -34.98
C ALA A 751 17.59 -37.69 -35.63
N ARG A 752 16.71 -36.80 -36.11
CA ARG A 752 17.13 -35.50 -36.70
C ARG A 752 17.71 -34.56 -35.66
N VAL A 753 17.15 -34.53 -34.46
CA VAL A 753 17.71 -33.78 -33.33
C VAL A 753 19.15 -34.24 -33.04
N SER A 754 19.37 -35.57 -32.96
CA SER A 754 20.70 -36.15 -32.78
C SER A 754 21.66 -35.76 -33.87
N GLU A 755 21.26 -35.88 -35.15
CA GLU A 755 22.07 -35.53 -36.31
C GLU A 755 22.45 -34.03 -36.32
N LEU A 756 21.52 -33.15 -35.88
CA LEU A 756 21.76 -31.71 -35.78
C LEU A 756 22.77 -31.38 -34.68
N LEU A 757 22.65 -32.05 -33.51
CA LEU A 757 23.61 -31.90 -32.42
C LEU A 757 25.00 -32.36 -32.81
N ASP A 758 25.11 -33.53 -33.48
CA ASP A 758 26.40 -34.06 -33.95
C ASP A 758 27.07 -33.12 -35.00
N LYS A 759 26.28 -32.56 -35.92
CA LYS A 759 26.76 -31.56 -36.86
C LYS A 759 27.25 -30.28 -36.17
N ALA A 760 26.47 -29.75 -35.23
CA ALA A 760 26.84 -28.54 -34.51
C ALA A 760 28.12 -28.78 -33.67
N TYR A 761 28.20 -29.94 -32.99
CA TYR A 761 29.38 -30.33 -32.20
C TYR A 761 30.62 -30.44 -33.09
N SER A 762 30.52 -31.15 -34.22
CA SER A 762 31.63 -31.30 -35.17
C SER A 762 32.11 -29.98 -35.76
N SER A 763 31.16 -29.09 -36.04
CA SER A 763 31.47 -27.74 -36.55
C SER A 763 32.28 -26.93 -35.50
N ILE A 764 31.81 -26.84 -34.27
CA ILE A 764 32.44 -26.07 -33.22
C ILE A 764 33.78 -26.71 -32.78
N LEU A 765 33.85 -28.03 -32.77
CA LEU A 765 35.09 -28.76 -32.45
C LEU A 765 36.18 -28.37 -33.45
N ALA A 766 35.95 -28.45 -34.77
CA ALA A 766 36.92 -28.06 -35.79
C ALA A 766 37.35 -26.59 -35.68
N ARG A 767 36.44 -25.71 -35.33
CA ARG A 767 36.74 -24.27 -35.16
C ARG A 767 37.59 -24.03 -33.91
N LEU A 768 37.40 -24.73 -32.81
CA LEU A 768 38.17 -24.62 -31.58
C LEU A 768 39.54 -25.29 -31.71
N GLU A 769 39.68 -26.44 -32.50
CA GLU A 769 40.94 -27.04 -32.80
C GLU A 769 41.89 -26.04 -33.49
N LEU A 770 41.40 -25.27 -34.46
CA LEU A 770 42.20 -24.23 -35.12
C LEU A 770 42.62 -23.08 -34.19
N LYS A 771 41.96 -22.95 -33.03
CA LYS A 771 42.22 -21.86 -32.05
C LYS A 771 42.60 -22.41 -30.67
N ARG A 772 43.14 -23.64 -30.65
CA ARG A 772 43.53 -24.35 -29.39
C ARG A 772 44.38 -23.49 -28.47
N ASP A 773 45.41 -22.80 -29.03
CA ASP A 773 46.30 -21.93 -28.25
C ASP A 773 45.57 -20.77 -27.62
N LEU A 774 44.54 -20.23 -28.25
CA LEU A 774 43.73 -19.17 -27.72
C LEU A 774 42.80 -19.66 -26.60
N VAL A 775 42.22 -20.88 -26.70
CA VAL A 775 41.49 -21.52 -25.63
C VAL A 775 42.34 -21.65 -24.39
N LEU A 776 43.57 -22.16 -24.56
CA LEU A 776 44.51 -22.33 -23.45
C LEU A 776 44.95 -21.00 -22.83
N SER A 777 45.20 -19.96 -23.64
CA SER A 777 45.53 -18.63 -23.12
C SER A 777 44.42 -17.99 -22.30
N ILE A 778 43.16 -18.18 -22.72
CA ILE A 778 41.96 -17.70 -21.97
C ILE A 778 41.87 -18.50 -20.68
N ALA A 779 42.02 -19.83 -20.72
CA ALA A 779 41.93 -20.69 -19.54
C ALA A 779 43.03 -20.33 -18.51
N GLU A 780 44.29 -20.13 -18.92
CA GLU A 780 45.38 -19.72 -18.04
C GLU A 780 45.10 -18.38 -17.35
N LEU A 781 44.53 -17.40 -18.07
CA LEU A 781 44.16 -16.12 -17.49
C LEU A 781 42.98 -16.25 -16.51
N LEU A 782 42.03 -17.14 -16.79
CA LEU A 782 40.90 -17.44 -15.87
C LEU A 782 41.39 -18.10 -14.60
N GLU A 783 42.37 -19.02 -14.68
CA GLU A 783 42.97 -19.63 -13.50
C GLU A 783 43.68 -18.61 -12.60
N GLN A 784 44.33 -17.60 -13.23
CA GLN A 784 45.05 -16.56 -12.49
C GLN A 784 44.11 -15.52 -11.87
N ARG A 785 43.08 -15.12 -12.59
CA ARG A 785 42.23 -13.99 -12.23
C ARG A 785 40.82 -14.37 -11.78
N GLN A 786 40.41 -15.61 -12.06
CA GLN A 786 39.08 -16.20 -11.81
C GLN A 786 37.96 -15.56 -12.62
N GLU A 787 38.16 -14.34 -13.10
CA GLU A 787 37.14 -13.53 -13.83
C GLU A 787 37.82 -12.72 -14.94
N LEU A 788 37.12 -12.57 -16.09
CA LEU A 788 37.53 -11.71 -17.20
C LEU A 788 36.32 -10.97 -17.76
N SER A 789 36.50 -9.69 -18.09
CA SER A 789 35.48 -8.92 -18.79
C SER A 789 35.42 -9.25 -20.28
N GLY A 790 34.28 -9.05 -20.94
CA GLY A 790 34.14 -9.24 -22.37
C GLY A 790 35.11 -8.39 -23.20
N ASP A 791 35.44 -7.19 -22.72
CA ASP A 791 36.42 -6.30 -23.39
C ASP A 791 37.84 -6.83 -23.32
N GLU A 792 38.22 -7.42 -22.20
CA GLU A 792 39.52 -8.08 -22.09
C GLU A 792 39.59 -9.27 -23.03
N LEU A 793 38.57 -10.11 -23.08
CA LEU A 793 38.49 -11.23 -23.99
C LEU A 793 38.54 -10.82 -25.45
N ARG A 794 37.81 -9.76 -25.83
CA ARG A 794 37.87 -9.20 -27.20
C ARG A 794 39.26 -8.72 -27.57
N ARG A 795 40.00 -8.07 -26.65
CA ARG A 795 41.38 -7.63 -26.86
C ARG A 795 42.32 -8.83 -27.07
N LEU A 796 42.16 -9.90 -26.28
CA LEU A 796 42.93 -11.13 -26.39
C LEU A 796 42.73 -11.83 -27.75
N VAL A 797 41.46 -11.95 -28.20
CA VAL A 797 41.12 -12.54 -29.47
C VAL A 797 41.71 -11.74 -30.65
N ARG A 798 41.65 -10.42 -30.60
CA ARG A 798 42.29 -9.53 -31.62
C ARG A 798 43.80 -9.64 -31.61
N ALA A 799 44.45 -9.72 -30.44
CA ALA A 799 45.92 -9.87 -30.32
C ALA A 799 46.42 -11.25 -30.83
N GLY A 800 45.59 -12.30 -30.67
CA GLY A 800 45.85 -13.65 -31.17
C GLY A 800 45.60 -13.85 -32.67
N GLY A 801 45.38 -12.78 -33.46
CA GLY A 801 45.18 -12.85 -34.90
C GLY A 801 43.77 -13.28 -35.34
N GLY A 802 42.79 -13.19 -34.46
CA GLY A 802 41.37 -13.37 -34.82
C GLY A 802 40.78 -12.08 -35.34
N GLU A 803 40.56 -11.92 -36.65
CA GLU A 803 39.66 -10.88 -37.11
C GLU A 803 38.23 -11.16 -36.59
N PRO A 804 37.55 -10.17 -36.03
CA PRO A 804 36.12 -10.32 -35.73
C PRO A 804 35.36 -10.56 -37.05
N PRO A 805 34.32 -11.42 -37.08
CA PRO A 805 33.49 -11.58 -38.27
C PRO A 805 32.86 -10.22 -38.62
N GLN A 806 33.01 -9.83 -39.92
CA GLN A 806 32.36 -8.66 -40.50
C GLN A 806 30.83 -8.79 -40.52
#